data_79c9c467de6e99484e8d2600bdb1ebae
#
_entry.id   79c9c467de6e99484e8d2600bdb1ebae
#
_cell.length_a   1.000
_cell.length_b   1.000
_cell.length_c   1.000
_cell.angle_alpha   90.00
_cell.angle_beta   90.00
_cell.angle_gamma   90.00
#
_symmetry.space_group_name_H-M   'P 1'
#
loop_
_entity.id
_entity.type
_entity.pdbx_description
1 polymer ?
#
loop_
_entity_poly.entity_id
_entity_poly.type
_entity_poly.pdbx_seq_one_letter_code
_entity_poly.pdbx_strand_id
1 'polypeptide(L)'
;MLNKLLPTLLLCSAAFAQTAGIDIPYKKFVLDNGLTVIVHEDHKAPIVAVNIWYHVGSKNEKPGKTGFAHLFEHLMFGGSENFHGRYIDAMERVGATDLNGTTNNDRTNYFEDVPTSALDYTLWLESDRMGHLLGSFDQKTLDLQRGVVQNEKRQGENQPYGVTEQLITENTYPAGHPYSWTVIGSMEDLNAASMSDVKEWFKTYYGPSNAVLALAGDIDFNTAKQKVEKYFGDIPAGPPIGKQETWVAKMTGAHRGTVQDRVPQARIYKVWNIPQYGSADGDYLDLVANCLSEGKVSRLYKRLVYDDQIATDVRAEIDDREIGSQFDITGTARPDQDLARVEKEIDEEVARFLETGPTAEELERVKTQYVARFVRGVDRIGGFGGKSDVLAHGQAFVGDPDFYKVQLKRVQAATPEDLKAAARRWLSDGVYALEVHPYPTYKSSTESADRSKIPETSTPPELKLPKLQRATLSNGLKVILAERHEIPVADFWLQLDAGYAADQFASPGTASMTTALLDGGTQKRTALQISEEAALLGAEMRANSNLDTSFVFLSALKSNLDRSLELYADVILHPSFPESDFRRQQKQRIAAIQREKVTPIPMALRVFPGLLYGPQHAYGNPLTGSGTEASVSKLTREDLVKFHDTWFKPNDATLIVVGDTTLSELTPKLEKLLDGWKAGETPKKNIGAVEYRPKPVVYILDRPGALQSVILAGEIAPPKNNPDEIALETMNNILGGNFGARINMNLREDKHWSYGASSFFFDARGQRPFIVFAPVQTDKTKESLAEIDKEFRGILGAKPPTAEELAKVQANETLSLPGSRETINEVGNSIGELVEYGLPDDYYDKYAGRVRALTVSDMETGAKRVVRPDNLVWVVVGDRAKIEAGVRELNLGELKFLDADGKPI
;
A
#
# COMPACT_ATOMS: atom_id res chain seq x y z
N MET A 1 29.19 -45.49 -20.73
CA MET A 1 28.30 -44.32 -20.64
C MET A 1 28.09 -44.01 -19.17
N LEU A 2 29.01 -43.30 -18.54
CA LEU A 2 28.89 -42.82 -17.17
C LEU A 2 29.90 -41.68 -17.03
N ASN A 3 29.48 -40.45 -17.24
CA ASN A 3 30.23 -39.23 -16.91
C ASN A 3 29.60 -38.01 -17.59
N LYS A 4 28.40 -37.59 -17.14
CA LYS A 4 27.82 -36.28 -17.49
C LYS A 4 26.69 -35.87 -16.52
N LEU A 5 26.83 -36.10 -15.21
CA LEU A 5 25.83 -35.68 -14.23
C LEU A 5 26.46 -35.16 -12.94
N LEU A 6 27.47 -34.27 -13.03
CA LEU A 6 28.00 -33.60 -11.84
C LEU A 6 28.68 -32.27 -12.19
N PRO A 7 27.95 -31.22 -12.54
CA PRO A 7 28.39 -29.92 -12.13
C PRO A 7 27.27 -29.00 -11.54
N THR A 8 26.01 -29.45 -11.40
CA THR A 8 24.88 -28.54 -11.05
C THR A 8 24.69 -28.33 -9.54
N LEU A 9 25.22 -29.23 -8.70
CA LEU A 9 25.01 -29.11 -7.24
C LEU A 9 25.99 -28.21 -6.48
N LEU A 10 27.03 -27.69 -7.11
CA LEU A 10 28.06 -26.88 -6.43
C LEU A 10 27.86 -25.36 -6.53
N LEU A 11 26.84 -24.88 -7.27
CA LEU A 11 26.58 -23.45 -7.46
C LEU A 11 25.56 -22.86 -6.50
N CYS A 12 24.70 -23.68 -5.85
CA CYS A 12 23.73 -23.18 -4.87
C CYS A 12 24.37 -22.79 -3.53
N SER A 13 25.54 -23.31 -3.18
CA SER A 13 26.21 -23.03 -1.91
C SER A 13 26.85 -21.63 -1.82
N ALA A 14 26.99 -20.91 -2.93
CA ALA A 14 27.65 -19.60 -2.94
C ALA A 14 26.66 -18.46 -2.57
N ALA A 15 25.36 -18.59 -2.86
CA ALA A 15 24.36 -17.57 -2.54
C ALA A 15 24.09 -17.51 -1.02
N PHE A 16 24.14 -18.64 -0.32
CA PHE A 16 23.92 -18.69 1.13
C PHE A 16 25.09 -18.16 1.98
N ALA A 17 26.30 -18.05 1.44
CA ALA A 17 27.45 -17.53 2.19
C ALA A 17 27.38 -16.00 2.41
N GLN A 18 26.55 -15.28 1.65
CA GLN A 18 26.46 -13.82 1.70
C GLN A 18 25.36 -13.32 2.66
N THR A 19 24.39 -14.18 3.04
CA THR A 19 23.34 -13.82 4.00
C THR A 19 23.74 -14.02 5.47
N ALA A 20 24.90 -14.59 5.74
CA ALA A 20 25.47 -14.74 7.08
C ALA A 20 25.88 -13.41 7.77
N GLY A 21 25.61 -12.28 7.11
CA GLY A 21 25.98 -10.94 7.55
C GLY A 21 24.85 -9.93 7.63
N ILE A 22 23.57 -10.32 7.54
CA ILE A 22 22.46 -9.37 7.76
C ILE A 22 22.41 -9.06 9.25
N ASP A 23 22.83 -7.85 9.61
CA ASP A 23 22.88 -7.36 10.97
C ASP A 23 22.23 -5.97 11.05
N ILE A 24 21.33 -5.79 12.00
CA ILE A 24 20.79 -4.48 12.37
C ILE A 24 21.44 -4.12 13.71
N PRO A 25 22.63 -3.49 13.71
CA PRO A 25 23.35 -3.22 14.95
C PRO A 25 22.57 -2.23 15.79
N TYR A 26 22.40 -2.51 17.07
CA TYR A 26 21.70 -1.64 17.98
C TYR A 26 22.39 -1.56 19.34
N LYS A 27 22.03 -0.53 20.11
CA LYS A 27 22.32 -0.42 21.53
C LYS A 27 21.00 -0.31 22.28
N LYS A 28 20.87 -1.03 23.39
CA LYS A 28 19.65 -1.06 24.21
C LYS A 28 19.94 -0.55 25.62
N PHE A 29 19.03 0.23 26.18
CA PHE A 29 19.00 0.59 27.59
C PHE A 29 17.56 0.63 28.10
N VAL A 30 17.40 0.67 29.42
CA VAL A 30 16.07 0.78 30.04
C VAL A 30 16.15 1.96 31.01
N LEU A 31 15.14 2.83 30.98
CA LEU A 31 15.01 3.92 31.93
C LEU A 31 14.57 3.41 33.32
N ASP A 32 14.78 4.18 34.36
CA ASP A 32 14.38 3.84 35.72
C ASP A 32 12.85 3.62 35.87
N ASN A 33 12.04 4.21 34.97
CA ASN A 33 10.60 4.00 34.89
C ASN A 33 10.19 2.78 34.03
N GLY A 34 11.15 2.00 33.54
CA GLY A 34 10.91 0.75 32.82
C GLY A 34 10.80 0.87 31.32
N LEU A 35 10.83 2.07 30.71
CA LEU A 35 10.83 2.23 29.26
C LEU A 35 12.04 1.54 28.66
N THR A 36 11.81 0.55 27.80
CA THR A 36 12.88 -0.09 27.03
C THR A 36 13.16 0.72 25.76
N VAL A 37 14.41 1.08 25.57
CA VAL A 37 14.85 1.92 24.45
C VAL A 37 15.88 1.15 23.60
N ILE A 38 15.65 1.13 22.30
CA ILE A 38 16.53 0.52 21.29
C ILE A 38 16.98 1.63 20.34
N VAL A 39 18.28 1.74 20.10
CA VAL A 39 18.87 2.74 19.21
C VAL A 39 19.67 2.05 18.13
N HIS A 40 19.29 2.23 16.88
CA HIS A 40 20.03 1.84 15.68
C HIS A 40 20.58 3.07 14.97
N GLU A 41 21.89 3.18 14.89
CA GLU A 41 22.59 4.29 14.23
C GLU A 41 22.70 4.00 12.72
N ASP A 42 22.04 4.81 11.88
CA ASP A 42 22.04 4.71 10.41
C ASP A 42 22.09 6.11 9.80
N HIS A 43 23.22 6.48 9.22
CA HIS A 43 23.49 7.84 8.73
C HIS A 43 23.25 8.02 7.21
N LYS A 44 22.53 7.10 6.56
CA LYS A 44 22.28 7.14 5.11
C LYS A 44 21.39 8.31 4.67
N ALA A 45 20.51 8.80 5.57
CA ALA A 45 19.65 9.95 5.37
C ALA A 45 19.53 10.76 6.66
N PRO A 46 19.39 12.09 6.62
CA PRO A 46 19.30 12.92 7.83
C PRO A 46 17.91 12.87 8.46
N ILE A 47 17.43 11.69 8.75
CA ILE A 47 16.13 11.38 9.36
C ILE A 47 16.30 10.41 10.53
N VAL A 48 15.31 10.40 11.42
CA VAL A 48 15.22 9.43 12.52
C VAL A 48 13.80 8.85 12.52
N ALA A 49 13.70 7.53 12.47
CA ALA A 49 12.48 6.82 12.76
C ALA A 49 12.26 6.80 14.28
N VAL A 50 11.07 7.21 14.70
CA VAL A 50 10.59 7.10 16.08
C VAL A 50 9.44 6.09 16.06
N ASN A 51 9.57 4.97 16.76
CA ASN A 51 8.56 3.91 16.78
C ASN A 51 8.33 3.46 18.22
N ILE A 52 7.14 3.75 18.75
CA ILE A 52 6.75 3.36 20.10
C ILE A 52 5.73 2.22 20.03
N TRP A 53 6.09 1.09 20.61
CA TRP A 53 5.24 -0.08 20.77
C TRP A 53 4.72 -0.18 22.18
N TYR A 54 3.42 -0.05 22.37
CA TYR A 54 2.73 -0.40 23.61
C TYR A 54 2.28 -1.86 23.53
N HIS A 55 2.68 -2.66 24.50
CA HIS A 55 2.32 -4.08 24.55
C HIS A 55 0.87 -4.26 25.06
N VAL A 56 -0.05 -3.70 24.31
CA VAL A 56 -1.50 -3.71 24.55
C VAL A 56 -2.25 -3.71 23.22
N GLY A 57 -3.15 -4.66 23.05
CA GLY A 57 -4.00 -4.79 21.88
C GLY A 57 -5.37 -5.30 22.27
N SER A 58 -6.15 -5.76 21.29
CA SER A 58 -7.52 -6.22 21.57
C SER A 58 -7.60 -7.42 22.51
N LYS A 59 -6.52 -8.21 22.64
CA LYS A 59 -6.45 -9.31 23.64
C LYS A 59 -6.57 -8.86 25.08
N ASN A 60 -6.29 -7.60 25.38
CA ASN A 60 -6.36 -7.02 26.72
C ASN A 60 -7.75 -6.50 27.06
N GLU A 61 -8.65 -6.48 26.10
CA GLU A 61 -10.04 -6.06 26.28
C GLU A 61 -10.84 -7.08 27.11
N LYS A 62 -11.96 -6.62 27.62
CA LYS A 62 -12.91 -7.47 28.37
C LYS A 62 -14.16 -7.70 27.49
N PRO A 63 -14.81 -8.87 27.56
CA PRO A 63 -16.13 -9.06 26.94
C PRO A 63 -17.09 -7.92 27.29
N GLY A 64 -17.80 -7.37 26.31
CA GLY A 64 -18.63 -6.17 26.45
C GLY A 64 -17.87 -4.84 26.36
N LYS A 65 -16.58 -4.87 26.02
CA LYS A 65 -15.70 -3.71 25.84
C LYS A 65 -14.75 -3.93 24.65
N THR A 66 -15.21 -4.58 23.59
CA THR A 66 -14.40 -4.87 22.40
C THR A 66 -14.26 -3.65 21.49
N GLY A 67 -13.15 -3.54 20.77
CA GLY A 67 -12.79 -2.39 19.94
C GLY A 67 -12.18 -1.22 20.71
N PHE A 68 -11.95 -1.42 22.02
CA PHE A 68 -11.48 -0.34 22.88
C PHE A 68 -9.99 -0.02 22.62
N ALA A 69 -9.17 -1.02 22.34
CA ALA A 69 -7.76 -0.82 22.01
C ALA A 69 -7.59 0.04 20.75
N HIS A 70 -8.39 -0.25 19.72
CA HIS A 70 -8.38 0.52 18.47
C HIS A 70 -8.99 1.91 18.63
N LEU A 71 -10.11 2.04 19.36
CA LEU A 71 -10.65 3.36 19.72
C LEU A 71 -9.60 4.19 20.45
N PHE A 72 -8.81 3.55 21.32
CA PHE A 72 -7.78 4.25 22.07
C PHE A 72 -6.61 4.67 21.18
N GLU A 73 -6.26 3.92 20.16
CA GLU A 73 -5.31 4.36 19.12
C GLU A 73 -5.74 5.70 18.51
N HIS A 74 -7.02 5.81 18.09
CA HIS A 74 -7.56 7.06 17.55
C HIS A 74 -7.53 8.21 18.55
N LEU A 75 -7.82 7.94 19.83
CA LEU A 75 -7.73 8.94 20.89
C LEU A 75 -6.30 9.50 21.05
N MET A 76 -5.29 8.69 20.84
CA MET A 76 -3.88 9.09 20.94
C MET A 76 -3.43 10.07 19.84
N PHE A 77 -4.18 10.19 18.74
CA PHE A 77 -3.91 11.22 17.71
C PHE A 77 -4.55 12.58 18.00
N GLY A 78 -5.31 12.67 19.07
CA GLY A 78 -5.83 13.93 19.60
C GLY A 78 -4.73 14.80 20.25
N GLY A 79 -5.16 15.78 20.98
CA GLY A 79 -4.26 16.58 21.82
C GLY A 79 -3.84 15.87 23.11
N SER A 80 -2.93 16.46 23.86
CA SER A 80 -2.51 16.04 25.18
C SER A 80 -2.51 17.24 26.17
N GLU A 81 -2.23 17.14 27.45
CA GLU A 81 -2.38 18.24 28.45
C GLU A 81 -1.62 19.53 28.10
N ASN A 82 -0.48 19.39 27.42
CA ASN A 82 0.38 20.51 27.09
C ASN A 82 0.37 20.83 25.58
N PHE A 83 -0.34 20.02 24.76
CA PHE A 83 -0.52 20.22 23.32
C PHE A 83 -1.99 20.29 22.93
N HIS A 84 -2.48 21.48 22.54
CA HIS A 84 -3.86 21.72 22.12
C HIS A 84 -3.99 21.74 20.60
N GLY A 85 -3.78 20.59 19.95
CA GLY A 85 -3.85 20.41 18.50
C GLY A 85 -3.94 18.92 18.14
N ARG A 86 -4.04 18.61 16.85
CA ARG A 86 -4.02 17.22 16.41
C ARG A 86 -2.56 16.80 16.19
N TYR A 87 -2.24 15.59 16.62
CA TYR A 87 -0.90 15.03 16.51
C TYR A 87 -0.41 15.00 15.05
N ILE A 88 -1.27 14.55 14.12
CA ILE A 88 -0.96 14.46 12.69
C ILE A 88 -0.59 15.84 12.12
N ASP A 89 -1.39 16.88 12.41
CA ASP A 89 -1.09 18.24 11.95
C ASP A 89 0.23 18.78 12.48
N ALA A 90 0.59 18.41 13.71
CA ALA A 90 1.85 18.79 14.31
C ALA A 90 3.03 18.12 13.60
N MET A 91 2.90 16.84 13.30
CA MET A 91 3.95 16.06 12.63
C MET A 91 4.10 16.44 11.15
N GLU A 92 3.00 16.73 10.44
CA GLU A 92 3.05 17.27 9.08
C GLU A 92 3.84 18.58 9.01
N ARG A 93 3.67 19.46 10.00
CA ARG A 93 4.39 20.75 10.04
C ARG A 93 5.91 20.62 10.16
N VAL A 94 6.39 19.53 10.72
CA VAL A 94 7.83 19.28 10.90
C VAL A 94 8.41 18.34 9.85
N GLY A 95 7.59 17.94 8.86
CA GLY A 95 8.02 17.12 7.72
C GLY A 95 8.10 15.64 8.02
N ALA A 96 7.28 15.12 8.93
CA ALA A 96 7.19 13.70 9.18
C ALA A 96 6.72 12.94 7.93
N THR A 97 7.31 11.78 7.71
CA THR A 97 6.91 10.80 6.72
C THR A 97 6.61 9.46 7.40
N ASP A 98 5.99 8.52 6.71
CA ASP A 98 5.57 7.22 7.24
C ASP A 98 4.77 7.29 8.56
N LEU A 99 4.13 8.42 8.83
CA LEU A 99 3.37 8.66 10.05
C LEU A 99 2.12 7.77 10.12
N ASN A 100 2.06 6.91 11.12
CA ASN A 100 0.88 6.06 11.35
C ASN A 100 0.76 5.61 12.82
N GLY A 101 -0.41 5.10 13.17
CA GLY A 101 -0.66 4.26 14.34
C GLY A 101 -1.37 3.00 13.91
N THR A 102 -1.13 1.90 14.59
CA THR A 102 -1.80 0.64 14.30
C THR A 102 -2.07 -0.16 15.56
N THR A 103 -3.21 -0.80 15.59
CA THR A 103 -3.59 -1.75 16.65
C THR A 103 -3.85 -3.13 16.02
N ASN A 104 -3.31 -4.16 16.67
CA ASN A 104 -3.68 -5.53 16.39
C ASN A 104 -4.12 -6.25 17.69
N ASN A 105 -4.21 -7.54 17.64
CA ASN A 105 -4.60 -8.33 18.82
C ASN A 105 -3.63 -8.14 20.00
N ASP A 106 -2.35 -7.87 19.75
CA ASP A 106 -1.27 -8.01 20.71
C ASP A 106 -0.62 -6.68 21.11
N ARG A 107 -0.63 -5.70 20.22
CA ARG A 107 0.07 -4.43 20.43
C ARG A 107 -0.66 -3.25 19.78
N THR A 108 -0.37 -2.05 20.28
CA THR A 108 -0.64 -0.77 19.63
C THR A 108 0.68 -0.04 19.45
N ASN A 109 0.99 0.41 18.24
CA ASN A 109 2.19 1.20 18.01
C ASN A 109 1.90 2.50 17.27
N TYR A 110 2.80 3.46 17.44
CA TYR A 110 2.83 4.74 16.74
C TYR A 110 4.23 4.93 16.20
N PHE A 111 4.32 5.35 14.95
CA PHE A 111 5.61 5.56 14.30
C PHE A 111 5.56 6.67 13.28
N GLU A 112 6.69 7.32 13.12
CA GLU A 112 6.96 8.34 12.13
C GLU A 112 8.46 8.42 11.84
N ASP A 113 8.79 8.82 10.63
CA ASP A 113 10.14 9.18 10.22
C ASP A 113 10.24 10.72 10.15
N VAL A 114 11.17 11.29 10.90
CA VAL A 114 11.30 12.76 10.99
C VAL A 114 12.69 13.24 10.64
N PRO A 115 12.84 14.43 10.06
CA PRO A 115 14.14 15.08 9.94
C PRO A 115 14.83 15.18 11.30
N THR A 116 16.16 15.02 11.35
CA THR A 116 16.94 15.11 12.61
C THR A 116 16.67 16.40 13.39
N SER A 117 16.35 17.48 12.69
CA SER A 117 15.97 18.78 13.27
C SER A 117 14.64 18.77 14.03
N ALA A 118 13.76 17.81 13.75
CA ALA A 118 12.44 17.69 14.36
C ALA A 118 12.40 16.68 15.53
N LEU A 119 13.49 15.96 15.79
CA LEU A 119 13.51 14.87 16.77
C LEU A 119 13.10 15.32 18.18
N ASP A 120 13.59 16.46 18.67
CA ASP A 120 13.19 16.99 19.98
C ASP A 120 11.70 17.30 20.05
N TYR A 121 11.14 17.82 18.95
CA TYR A 121 9.72 18.12 18.82
C TYR A 121 8.88 16.83 18.88
N THR A 122 9.28 15.81 18.13
CA THR A 122 8.64 14.51 18.09
C THR A 122 8.70 13.80 19.44
N LEU A 123 9.88 13.68 20.05
CA LEU A 123 10.04 13.05 21.37
C LEU A 123 9.26 13.77 22.46
N TRP A 124 9.15 15.09 22.36
CA TRP A 124 8.32 15.85 23.28
C TRP A 124 6.84 15.51 23.14
N LEU A 125 6.32 15.45 21.90
CA LEU A 125 4.91 15.08 21.63
C LEU A 125 4.63 13.63 22.04
N GLU A 126 5.54 12.71 21.72
CA GLU A 126 5.41 11.29 22.09
C GLU A 126 5.39 11.11 23.61
N SER A 127 6.30 11.78 24.33
CA SER A 127 6.36 11.72 25.78
C SER A 127 5.14 12.37 26.43
N ASP A 128 4.64 13.46 25.83
CA ASP A 128 3.50 14.17 26.36
C ASP A 128 2.20 13.35 26.20
N ARG A 129 2.01 12.67 25.07
CA ARG A 129 0.88 11.74 24.94
C ARG A 129 1.04 10.47 25.76
N MET A 130 2.26 10.00 26.05
CA MET A 130 2.49 8.87 26.96
C MET A 130 2.21 9.22 28.42
N GLY A 131 2.63 10.40 28.87
CA GLY A 131 2.56 10.78 30.28
C GLY A 131 1.38 11.68 30.65
N HIS A 132 0.88 12.48 29.72
CA HIS A 132 -0.01 13.63 29.99
C HIS A 132 -1.25 13.66 29.08
N LEU A 133 -1.82 12.51 28.75
CA LEU A 133 -2.97 12.41 27.85
C LEU A 133 -4.31 12.77 28.53
N LEU A 134 -4.50 12.31 29.77
CA LEU A 134 -5.83 12.25 30.40
C LEU A 134 -6.48 13.59 30.70
N GLY A 135 -5.69 14.65 30.91
CA GLY A 135 -6.21 15.97 31.22
C GLY A 135 -6.86 16.70 30.03
N SER A 136 -6.58 16.19 28.82
CA SER A 136 -7.13 16.75 27.58
C SER A 136 -8.45 16.14 27.16
N PHE A 137 -8.85 15.02 27.73
CA PHE A 137 -10.06 14.29 27.30
C PHE A 137 -11.32 14.78 27.96
N ASP A 138 -12.30 15.06 27.13
CA ASP A 138 -13.69 15.29 27.52
C ASP A 138 -14.65 14.29 26.81
N GLN A 139 -15.91 14.34 27.19
CA GLN A 139 -16.92 13.46 26.59
C GLN A 139 -17.05 13.72 25.07
N LYS A 140 -16.88 14.95 24.67
CA LYS A 140 -16.94 15.34 23.27
C LYS A 140 -15.85 14.67 22.45
N THR A 141 -14.61 14.55 22.98
CA THR A 141 -13.48 13.84 22.38
C THR A 141 -13.76 12.36 22.18
N LEU A 142 -14.23 11.71 23.23
CA LEU A 142 -14.58 10.30 23.17
C LEU A 142 -15.67 10.04 22.12
N ASP A 143 -16.71 10.90 22.12
CA ASP A 143 -17.82 10.75 21.19
C ASP A 143 -17.42 10.96 19.73
N LEU A 144 -16.43 11.83 19.46
CA LEU A 144 -15.84 12.03 18.12
C LEU A 144 -15.09 10.77 17.64
N GLN A 145 -14.10 10.36 18.39
CA GLN A 145 -13.25 9.23 17.94
C GLN A 145 -14.06 7.93 17.87
N ARG A 146 -15.03 7.74 18.79
CA ARG A 146 -15.99 6.64 18.67
C ARG A 146 -16.63 6.61 17.29
N GLY A 147 -17.05 7.73 16.81
CA GLY A 147 -17.68 7.81 15.52
C GLY A 147 -16.77 7.67 14.32
N VAL A 148 -15.55 8.08 14.43
CA VAL A 148 -14.56 7.79 13.39
C VAL A 148 -14.37 6.27 13.30
N VAL A 149 -14.12 5.58 14.41
CA VAL A 149 -13.96 4.11 14.47
C VAL A 149 -15.21 3.39 13.97
N GLN A 150 -16.40 3.87 14.37
CA GLN A 150 -17.66 3.28 13.88
C GLN A 150 -17.86 3.51 12.37
N ASN A 151 -17.42 4.63 11.81
CA ASN A 151 -17.44 4.85 10.36
C ASN A 151 -16.43 3.95 9.63
N GLU A 152 -15.26 3.77 10.20
CA GLU A 152 -14.24 2.86 9.68
C GLU A 152 -14.75 1.40 9.65
N LYS A 153 -15.35 0.92 10.75
CA LYS A 153 -15.98 -0.40 10.79
C LYS A 153 -17.02 -0.56 9.67
N ARG A 154 -17.85 0.45 9.43
CA ARG A 154 -18.83 0.42 8.33
C ARG A 154 -18.19 0.48 6.96
N GLN A 155 -17.10 1.23 6.81
CA GLN A 155 -16.34 1.24 5.57
C GLN A 155 -15.76 -0.15 5.30
N GLY A 156 -15.19 -0.82 6.31
CA GLY A 156 -14.70 -2.19 6.22
C GLY A 156 -15.83 -3.17 5.83
N GLU A 157 -16.94 -3.13 6.55
CA GLU A 157 -18.11 -3.99 6.27
C GLU A 157 -18.81 -3.68 4.92
N ASN A 158 -18.59 -2.49 4.35
CA ASN A 158 -19.10 -2.12 3.01
C ASN A 158 -18.19 -2.61 1.87
N GLN A 159 -16.96 -3.04 2.17
CA GLN A 159 -16.10 -3.65 1.17
C GLN A 159 -16.58 -5.08 0.84
N PRO A 160 -16.32 -5.57 -0.38
CA PRO A 160 -16.50 -6.99 -0.68
C PRO A 160 -15.74 -7.87 0.33
N TYR A 161 -16.40 -8.87 0.89
CA TYR A 161 -15.87 -9.78 1.92
C TYR A 161 -15.59 -9.13 3.28
N GLY A 162 -16.05 -7.92 3.54
CA GLY A 162 -15.74 -7.16 4.75
C GLY A 162 -16.23 -7.77 6.08
N VAL A 163 -17.17 -8.72 6.02
CA VAL A 163 -17.69 -9.40 7.22
C VAL A 163 -16.91 -10.66 7.63
N THR A 164 -15.92 -11.07 6.82
CA THR A 164 -15.27 -12.37 6.99
C THR A 164 -14.36 -12.44 8.21
N GLU A 165 -13.63 -11.36 8.53
CA GLU A 165 -12.77 -11.29 9.72
C GLU A 165 -13.58 -11.58 11.00
N GLN A 166 -14.73 -10.94 11.15
CA GLN A 166 -15.59 -11.16 12.31
C GLN A 166 -16.06 -12.63 12.39
N LEU A 167 -16.55 -13.18 11.27
CA LEU A 167 -17.04 -14.56 11.22
C LEU A 167 -15.93 -15.59 11.47
N ILE A 168 -14.74 -15.37 10.96
CA ILE A 168 -13.59 -16.23 11.22
C ILE A 168 -13.23 -16.17 12.69
N THR A 169 -13.06 -14.98 13.25
CA THR A 169 -12.70 -14.76 14.66
C THR A 169 -13.69 -15.41 15.62
N GLU A 170 -14.98 -15.21 15.42
CA GLU A 170 -16.04 -15.78 16.27
C GLU A 170 -16.13 -17.30 16.19
N ASN A 171 -15.70 -17.93 15.09
CA ASN A 171 -15.84 -19.37 14.87
C ASN A 171 -14.54 -20.17 15.03
N THR A 172 -13.39 -19.49 15.12
CA THR A 172 -12.09 -20.16 15.31
C THR A 172 -11.59 -20.13 16.74
N TYR A 173 -12.11 -19.24 17.58
CA TYR A 173 -11.71 -19.13 18.97
C TYR A 173 -12.87 -19.44 19.92
N PRO A 174 -12.61 -20.18 21.03
CA PRO A 174 -13.64 -20.43 22.03
C PRO A 174 -14.01 -19.15 22.79
N ALA A 175 -15.23 -19.09 23.29
CA ALA A 175 -15.68 -17.97 24.12
C ALA A 175 -14.74 -17.70 25.29
N GLY A 176 -14.34 -16.45 25.46
CA GLY A 176 -13.39 -16.04 26.50
C GLY A 176 -11.91 -16.16 26.11
N HIS A 177 -11.60 -16.65 24.91
CA HIS A 177 -10.26 -16.53 24.36
C HIS A 177 -9.96 -15.05 24.05
N PRO A 178 -8.75 -14.54 24.36
CA PRO A 178 -8.40 -13.13 24.10
C PRO A 178 -8.49 -12.71 22.62
N TYR A 179 -8.51 -13.65 21.70
CA TYR A 179 -8.68 -13.40 20.26
C TYR A 179 -10.08 -13.75 19.74
N SER A 180 -11.09 -13.93 20.60
CA SER A 180 -12.45 -14.29 20.18
C SER A 180 -13.29 -13.10 19.70
N TRP A 181 -12.69 -11.93 19.50
CA TRP A 181 -13.30 -10.73 18.92
C TRP A 181 -12.32 -9.99 18.00
N THR A 182 -12.85 -9.23 17.06
CA THR A 182 -12.03 -8.44 16.13
C THR A 182 -11.43 -7.20 16.80
N VAL A 183 -10.32 -6.72 16.29
CA VAL A 183 -9.62 -5.52 16.77
C VAL A 183 -10.52 -4.29 16.75
N ILE A 184 -11.36 -4.16 15.71
CA ILE A 184 -12.30 -3.03 15.58
C ILE A 184 -13.52 -3.14 16.52
N GLY A 185 -13.75 -4.32 17.12
CA GLY A 185 -14.79 -4.59 18.08
C GLY A 185 -16.21 -4.54 17.54
N SER A 186 -17.20 -4.58 18.47
CA SER A 186 -18.60 -4.50 18.14
C SER A 186 -19.13 -3.06 18.22
N MET A 187 -20.17 -2.75 17.44
CA MET A 187 -20.85 -1.45 17.52
C MET A 187 -21.47 -1.18 18.89
N GLU A 188 -21.99 -2.24 19.54
CA GLU A 188 -22.59 -2.19 20.86
C GLU A 188 -21.56 -1.82 21.92
N ASP A 189 -20.41 -2.50 21.91
CA ASP A 189 -19.34 -2.27 22.87
C ASP A 189 -18.70 -0.89 22.70
N LEU A 190 -18.49 -0.44 21.45
CA LEU A 190 -18.02 0.90 21.15
C LEU A 190 -18.99 1.97 21.71
N ASN A 191 -20.29 1.76 21.58
CA ASN A 191 -21.29 2.67 22.15
C ASN A 191 -21.28 2.67 23.70
N ALA A 192 -20.94 1.56 24.30
CA ALA A 192 -20.87 1.42 25.76
C ALA A 192 -19.58 2.00 26.38
N ALA A 193 -18.57 2.34 25.55
CA ALA A 193 -17.31 2.92 26.01
C ALA A 193 -17.54 4.26 26.74
N SER A 194 -17.02 4.39 27.94
CA SER A 194 -17.17 5.56 28.80
C SER A 194 -15.85 6.27 29.11
N MET A 195 -15.91 7.51 29.56
CA MET A 195 -14.72 8.25 30.03
C MET A 195 -14.00 7.56 31.19
N SER A 196 -14.70 6.77 32.01
CA SER A 196 -14.04 5.97 33.05
C SER A 196 -13.23 4.83 32.46
N ASP A 197 -13.74 4.17 31.41
CA ASP A 197 -13.03 3.12 30.69
C ASP A 197 -11.75 3.65 30.03
N VAL A 198 -11.83 4.83 29.38
CA VAL A 198 -10.69 5.51 28.79
C VAL A 198 -9.59 5.76 29.82
N LYS A 199 -9.96 6.28 30.99
CA LYS A 199 -9.01 6.57 32.05
C LYS A 199 -8.41 5.30 32.69
N GLU A 200 -9.21 4.23 32.86
CA GLU A 200 -8.74 2.95 33.35
C GLU A 200 -7.74 2.33 32.36
N TRP A 201 -8.10 2.32 31.06
CA TRP A 201 -7.27 1.74 29.99
C TRP A 201 -5.91 2.41 29.91
N PHE A 202 -5.88 3.74 29.82
CA PHE A 202 -4.64 4.49 29.78
C PHE A 202 -3.73 4.21 30.97
N LYS A 203 -4.29 4.35 32.19
CA LYS A 203 -3.53 4.11 33.43
C LYS A 203 -3.01 2.70 33.57
N THR A 204 -3.72 1.73 32.97
CA THR A 204 -3.32 0.32 33.04
C THR A 204 -2.25 -0.01 32.03
N TYR A 205 -2.36 0.46 30.78
CA TYR A 205 -1.59 -0.10 29.68
C TYR A 205 -0.58 0.87 29.04
N TYR A 206 -0.77 2.19 29.16
CA TYR A 206 0.05 3.20 28.43
C TYR A 206 1.18 3.79 29.26
N GLY A 207 1.72 3.02 30.21
CA GLY A 207 2.90 3.41 30.97
C GLY A 207 4.21 3.00 30.31
N PRO A 208 5.34 3.71 30.63
CA PRO A 208 6.67 3.39 30.10
C PRO A 208 7.10 1.94 30.29
N SER A 209 6.73 1.30 31.42
CA SER A 209 7.10 -0.09 31.71
C SER A 209 6.45 -1.11 30.78
N ASN A 210 5.42 -0.72 30.01
CA ASN A 210 4.72 -1.53 29.02
C ASN A 210 5.05 -1.11 27.59
N ALA A 211 6.12 -0.31 27.40
CA ALA A 211 6.44 0.25 26.09
C ALA A 211 7.88 -0.05 25.66
N VAL A 212 8.06 -0.14 24.35
CA VAL A 212 9.37 -0.20 23.68
C VAL A 212 9.46 1.00 22.75
N LEU A 213 10.47 1.84 22.92
CA LEU A 213 10.82 2.93 22.02
C LEU A 213 12.01 2.50 21.16
N ALA A 214 11.82 2.37 19.85
CA ALA A 214 12.89 2.15 18.90
C ALA A 214 13.19 3.45 18.15
N LEU A 215 14.43 3.91 18.22
CA LEU A 215 14.99 5.01 17.45
C LEU A 215 15.96 4.45 16.41
N ALA A 216 15.72 4.70 15.13
CA ALA A 216 16.61 4.27 14.06
C ALA A 216 16.90 5.43 13.12
N GLY A 217 18.16 5.62 12.71
CA GLY A 217 18.53 6.66 11.76
C GLY A 217 19.72 7.50 12.17
N ASP A 218 19.76 8.77 11.72
CA ASP A 218 20.87 9.68 11.89
C ASP A 218 20.92 10.28 13.31
N ILE A 219 21.19 9.40 14.27
CA ILE A 219 21.33 9.74 15.68
C ILE A 219 22.36 8.83 16.34
N ASP A 220 23.28 9.41 17.14
CA ASP A 220 24.18 8.61 17.97
C ASP A 220 23.53 8.20 19.30
N PHE A 221 23.99 7.09 19.86
CA PHE A 221 23.44 6.49 21.08
C PHE A 221 23.40 7.45 22.28
N ASN A 222 24.45 8.26 22.48
CA ASN A 222 24.53 9.13 23.65
C ASN A 222 23.52 10.28 23.54
N THR A 223 23.38 10.85 22.36
CA THR A 223 22.37 11.87 22.05
C THR A 223 20.96 11.29 22.19
N ALA A 224 20.70 10.08 21.65
CA ALA A 224 19.43 9.40 21.83
C ALA A 224 19.11 9.19 23.30
N LYS A 225 20.06 8.65 24.06
CA LYS A 225 19.89 8.40 25.50
C LYS A 225 19.57 9.69 26.27
N GLN A 226 20.34 10.75 26.05
CA GLN A 226 20.13 12.04 26.71
C GLN A 226 18.75 12.64 26.39
N LYS A 227 18.31 12.54 25.13
CA LYS A 227 16.99 13.05 24.72
C LYS A 227 15.86 12.22 25.33
N VAL A 228 15.96 10.90 25.30
CA VAL A 228 14.93 10.02 25.87
C VAL A 228 14.85 10.19 27.40
N GLU A 229 15.98 10.25 28.10
CA GLU A 229 16.02 10.55 29.55
C GLU A 229 15.33 11.89 29.86
N LYS A 230 15.58 12.91 29.05
CA LYS A 230 14.99 14.24 29.21
C LYS A 230 13.46 14.26 29.05
N TYR A 231 12.94 13.57 28.04
CA TYR A 231 11.52 13.66 27.71
C TYR A 231 10.65 12.59 28.37
N PHE A 232 11.18 11.39 28.60
CA PHE A 232 10.42 10.27 29.13
C PHE A 232 10.75 9.91 30.58
N GLY A 233 11.85 10.44 31.13
CA GLY A 233 12.40 9.99 32.40
C GLY A 233 11.53 10.29 33.64
N ASP A 234 10.69 11.30 33.58
CA ASP A 234 9.79 11.71 34.68
C ASP A 234 8.38 11.08 34.59
N ILE A 235 8.08 10.37 33.51
CA ILE A 235 6.77 9.73 33.34
C ILE A 235 6.66 8.53 34.29
N PRO A 236 5.57 8.42 35.08
CA PRO A 236 5.36 7.27 35.99
C PRO A 236 5.34 5.93 35.24
N ALA A 237 5.99 4.92 35.80
CA ALA A 237 6.16 3.60 35.17
C ALA A 237 4.87 2.91 34.72
N GLY A 238 3.75 3.19 35.35
CA GLY A 238 2.52 2.42 35.21
C GLY A 238 2.50 1.16 36.09
N PRO A 239 1.39 0.46 36.20
CA PRO A 239 1.30 -0.79 36.95
C PRO A 239 2.02 -1.93 36.20
N PRO A 240 2.52 -2.94 36.90
CA PRO A 240 3.06 -4.14 36.24
C PRO A 240 1.96 -4.91 35.53
N ILE A 241 2.20 -5.26 34.26
CA ILE A 241 1.27 -6.04 33.43
C ILE A 241 1.77 -7.48 33.35
N GLY A 242 0.89 -8.42 33.68
CA GLY A 242 1.18 -9.84 33.52
C GLY A 242 1.18 -10.25 32.05
N LYS A 243 2.20 -10.99 31.63
CA LYS A 243 2.22 -11.59 30.28
C LYS A 243 1.16 -12.69 30.22
N GLN A 244 0.36 -12.71 29.16
CA GLN A 244 -0.61 -13.78 28.91
C GLN A 244 0.12 -15.06 28.51
N GLU A 245 -0.39 -16.19 28.99
CA GLU A 245 0.15 -17.51 28.61
C GLU A 245 -0.27 -17.87 27.18
N THR A 246 0.56 -18.64 26.50
CA THR A 246 0.26 -19.18 25.17
C THR A 246 -1.02 -20.03 25.21
N TRP A 247 -1.96 -19.70 24.34
CA TRP A 247 -3.20 -20.44 24.16
C TRP A 247 -3.56 -20.54 22.68
N VAL A 248 -3.07 -21.58 22.02
CA VAL A 248 -3.25 -21.78 20.59
C VAL A 248 -4.71 -22.05 20.20
N ALA A 249 -5.53 -22.59 21.13
CA ALA A 249 -6.92 -22.95 20.88
C ALA A 249 -7.10 -23.86 19.63
N LYS A 250 -6.21 -24.82 19.44
CA LYS A 250 -6.25 -25.74 18.30
C LYS A 250 -7.62 -26.41 18.20
N MET A 251 -8.31 -26.25 17.08
CA MET A 251 -9.59 -26.87 16.79
C MET A 251 -9.43 -28.36 16.45
N THR A 252 -10.52 -29.09 16.50
CA THR A 252 -10.60 -30.51 16.09
C THR A 252 -11.79 -30.72 15.13
N GLY A 253 -11.63 -31.55 14.13
CA GLY A 253 -12.63 -31.77 13.09
C GLY A 253 -12.71 -30.60 12.10
N ALA A 254 -13.67 -30.67 11.18
CA ALA A 254 -13.94 -29.64 10.22
C ALA A 254 -15.21 -28.86 10.62
N HIS A 255 -15.08 -27.56 10.77
CA HIS A 255 -16.18 -26.63 11.02
C HIS A 255 -16.49 -25.86 9.75
N ARG A 256 -17.74 -25.46 9.55
CA ARG A 256 -18.17 -24.78 8.33
C ARG A 256 -19.14 -23.64 8.63
N GLY A 257 -18.93 -22.52 7.95
CA GLY A 257 -19.84 -21.38 7.90
C GLY A 257 -20.16 -21.00 6.45
N THR A 258 -21.33 -20.38 6.26
CA THR A 258 -21.73 -19.82 4.96
C THR A 258 -22.36 -18.46 5.22
N VAL A 259 -21.99 -17.46 4.43
CA VAL A 259 -22.51 -16.11 4.52
C VAL A 259 -22.78 -15.54 3.13
N GLN A 260 -23.76 -14.65 3.05
CA GLN A 260 -23.97 -13.81 1.85
C GLN A 260 -23.43 -12.41 2.08
N ASP A 261 -22.73 -11.86 1.07
CA ASP A 261 -22.16 -10.52 1.10
C ASP A 261 -22.29 -9.86 -0.30
N ARG A 262 -21.98 -8.56 -0.40
CA ARG A 262 -21.98 -7.80 -1.68
C ARG A 262 -20.73 -8.06 -2.49
N VAL A 263 -20.49 -9.28 -2.83
CA VAL A 263 -19.31 -9.73 -3.57
C VAL A 263 -19.67 -10.17 -4.98
N PRO A 264 -18.80 -9.93 -5.98
CA PRO A 264 -19.04 -10.37 -7.36
C PRO A 264 -18.68 -11.86 -7.58
N GLN A 265 -17.92 -12.46 -6.67
CA GLN A 265 -17.41 -13.83 -6.80
C GLN A 265 -17.54 -14.57 -5.47
N ALA A 266 -17.82 -15.87 -5.54
CA ALA A 266 -17.80 -16.70 -4.36
C ALA A 266 -16.35 -16.96 -3.90
N ARG A 267 -16.13 -17.00 -2.59
CA ARG A 267 -14.82 -17.20 -1.97
C ARG A 267 -14.90 -18.19 -0.83
N ILE A 268 -13.86 -18.99 -0.68
CA ILE A 268 -13.64 -19.88 0.45
C ILE A 268 -12.45 -19.40 1.28
N TYR A 269 -12.61 -19.41 2.59
CA TYR A 269 -11.55 -19.25 3.58
C TYR A 269 -11.39 -20.55 4.34
N LYS A 270 -10.17 -21.01 4.53
CA LYS A 270 -9.85 -22.19 5.34
C LYS A 270 -8.84 -21.77 6.37
N VAL A 271 -9.20 -21.88 7.66
CA VAL A 271 -8.43 -21.32 8.78
C VAL A 271 -8.10 -22.40 9.78
N TRP A 272 -6.85 -22.46 10.21
CA TRP A 272 -6.36 -23.33 11.30
C TRP A 272 -5.69 -22.48 12.37
N ASN A 273 -5.97 -22.75 13.64
CA ASN A 273 -5.21 -22.17 14.74
C ASN A 273 -3.87 -22.91 14.87
N ILE A 274 -2.77 -22.18 14.85
CA ILE A 274 -1.39 -22.68 14.82
C ILE A 274 -0.57 -22.04 15.97
N PRO A 275 0.67 -22.49 16.22
CA PRO A 275 1.48 -21.95 17.31
C PRO A 275 1.76 -20.46 17.15
N GLN A 276 2.01 -19.82 18.27
CA GLN A 276 2.32 -18.42 18.42
C GLN A 276 3.60 -18.00 17.68
N TYR A 277 3.71 -16.69 17.42
CA TYR A 277 4.94 -16.04 16.97
C TYR A 277 6.16 -16.46 17.79
N GLY A 278 7.27 -16.64 17.13
CA GLY A 278 8.54 -17.03 17.72
C GLY A 278 8.72 -18.54 17.91
N SER A 279 7.69 -19.35 17.65
CA SER A 279 7.81 -20.81 17.62
C SER A 279 8.52 -21.30 16.35
N ALA A 280 9.25 -22.42 16.45
CA ALA A 280 9.87 -23.00 15.28
C ALA A 280 8.85 -23.53 14.26
N ASP A 281 7.74 -24.10 14.74
CA ASP A 281 6.66 -24.58 13.86
C ASP A 281 5.99 -23.41 13.12
N GLY A 282 5.86 -22.22 13.74
CA GLY A 282 5.37 -21.00 13.06
C GLY A 282 6.28 -20.61 11.89
N ASP A 283 7.59 -20.50 12.11
CA ASP A 283 8.57 -20.20 11.06
C ASP A 283 8.52 -21.24 9.92
N TYR A 284 8.31 -22.52 10.23
CA TYR A 284 8.18 -23.57 9.20
C TYR A 284 6.84 -23.51 8.47
N LEU A 285 5.75 -23.14 9.15
CA LEU A 285 4.43 -22.99 8.55
C LEU A 285 4.36 -21.78 7.61
N ASP A 286 5.11 -20.71 7.88
CA ASP A 286 5.26 -19.61 6.92
C ASP A 286 5.91 -20.09 5.63
N LEU A 287 6.97 -20.90 5.70
CA LEU A 287 7.53 -21.52 4.50
C LEU A 287 6.56 -22.49 3.81
N VAL A 288 5.69 -23.18 4.57
CA VAL A 288 4.61 -24.02 3.99
C VAL A 288 3.63 -23.15 3.21
N ALA A 289 3.17 -22.03 3.79
CA ALA A 289 2.28 -21.09 3.12
C ALA A 289 2.88 -20.58 1.80
N ASN A 290 4.17 -20.21 1.83
CA ASN A 290 4.90 -19.78 0.64
C ASN A 290 5.03 -20.89 -0.42
N CYS A 291 5.29 -22.15 -0.03
CA CYS A 291 5.27 -23.29 -0.98
C CYS A 291 3.90 -23.49 -1.62
N LEU A 292 2.83 -23.24 -0.87
CA LEU A 292 1.46 -23.43 -1.34
C LEU A 292 1.00 -22.31 -2.27
N SER A 293 1.34 -21.05 -2.02
CA SER A 293 0.73 -19.94 -2.76
C SER A 293 1.68 -18.85 -3.29
N GLU A 294 2.96 -18.82 -2.91
CA GLU A 294 3.84 -17.74 -3.33
C GLU A 294 4.36 -17.92 -4.76
N GLY A 295 3.91 -17.03 -5.65
CA GLY A 295 4.28 -17.01 -7.06
C GLY A 295 3.58 -18.05 -7.93
N LYS A 296 3.79 -17.94 -9.26
CA LYS A 296 3.04 -18.73 -10.26
C LYS A 296 3.33 -20.23 -10.22
N VAL A 297 4.46 -20.65 -9.70
CA VAL A 297 4.89 -22.06 -9.61
C VAL A 297 4.49 -22.73 -8.29
N SER A 298 3.93 -21.99 -7.36
CA SER A 298 3.43 -22.54 -6.10
C SER A 298 2.24 -23.49 -6.34
N ARG A 299 2.08 -24.46 -5.45
CA ARG A 299 1.20 -25.60 -5.71
C ARG A 299 -0.25 -25.20 -5.98
N LEU A 300 -0.82 -24.35 -5.13
CA LEU A 300 -2.22 -23.91 -5.27
C LEU A 300 -2.39 -22.99 -6.47
N TYR A 301 -1.50 -21.98 -6.62
CA TYR A 301 -1.64 -21.04 -7.73
C TYR A 301 -1.49 -21.76 -9.07
N LYS A 302 -0.46 -22.60 -9.20
CA LYS A 302 -0.24 -23.38 -10.42
C LYS A 302 -1.46 -24.20 -10.77
N ARG A 303 -2.02 -24.94 -9.82
CA ARG A 303 -3.16 -25.81 -10.07
C ARG A 303 -4.45 -25.04 -10.32
N LEU A 304 -4.90 -24.19 -9.38
CA LEU A 304 -6.23 -23.60 -9.41
C LEU A 304 -6.34 -22.42 -10.39
N VAL A 305 -5.28 -21.61 -10.52
CA VAL A 305 -5.30 -20.37 -11.32
C VAL A 305 -4.70 -20.59 -12.72
N TYR A 306 -3.58 -21.34 -12.80
CA TYR A 306 -2.85 -21.51 -14.04
C TYR A 306 -3.33 -22.71 -14.87
N ASP A 307 -3.32 -23.92 -14.31
CA ASP A 307 -3.67 -25.17 -15.02
C ASP A 307 -5.19 -25.33 -15.18
N ASP A 308 -5.94 -25.43 -14.09
CA ASP A 308 -7.38 -25.74 -14.08
C ASP A 308 -8.28 -24.51 -14.29
N GLN A 309 -7.73 -23.32 -14.06
CA GLN A 309 -8.40 -22.05 -14.29
C GLN A 309 -9.78 -21.92 -13.63
N ILE A 310 -9.94 -22.47 -12.43
CA ILE A 310 -11.19 -22.45 -11.66
C ILE A 310 -11.24 -21.31 -10.64
N ALA A 311 -10.10 -20.73 -10.29
CA ALA A 311 -9.98 -19.60 -9.38
C ALA A 311 -9.40 -18.37 -10.09
N THR A 312 -9.73 -17.18 -9.59
CA THR A 312 -9.09 -15.92 -10.00
C THR A 312 -7.83 -15.64 -9.19
N ASP A 313 -7.85 -16.06 -7.94
CA ASP A 313 -6.72 -15.96 -7.01
C ASP A 313 -6.77 -17.08 -5.98
N VAL A 314 -5.62 -17.40 -5.42
CA VAL A 314 -5.49 -18.26 -4.25
C VAL A 314 -4.29 -17.81 -3.44
N ARG A 315 -4.44 -17.72 -2.12
CA ARG A 315 -3.41 -17.28 -1.18
C ARG A 315 -3.39 -18.20 0.03
N ALA A 316 -2.21 -18.48 0.53
CA ALA A 316 -1.98 -19.06 1.84
C ALA A 316 -1.02 -18.14 2.60
N GLU A 317 -1.32 -17.89 3.87
CA GLU A 317 -0.54 -16.98 4.71
C GLU A 317 -0.65 -17.34 6.19
N ILE A 318 0.20 -16.72 7.00
CA ILE A 318 0.11 -16.78 8.47
C ILE A 318 -0.25 -15.40 9.00
N ASP A 319 -1.24 -15.35 9.88
CA ASP A 319 -1.48 -14.22 10.77
C ASP A 319 -0.76 -14.49 12.09
N ASP A 320 0.46 -13.95 12.21
CA ASP A 320 1.34 -14.14 13.35
C ASP A 320 0.86 -13.35 14.57
N ARG A 321 0.62 -14.05 15.69
CA ARG A 321 0.14 -13.47 16.94
C ARG A 321 0.91 -14.02 18.15
N GLU A 322 0.86 -13.30 19.29
CA GLU A 322 1.71 -13.60 20.47
C GLU A 322 1.32 -14.86 21.24
N ILE A 323 0.02 -15.18 21.37
CA ILE A 323 -0.43 -16.32 22.20
C ILE A 323 -0.94 -17.52 21.38
N GLY A 324 -1.10 -17.34 20.07
CA GLY A 324 -1.51 -18.35 19.09
C GLY A 324 -1.84 -17.70 17.76
N SER A 325 -1.25 -18.16 16.67
CA SER A 325 -1.37 -17.62 15.32
C SER A 325 -2.45 -18.34 14.51
N GLN A 326 -2.74 -17.87 13.29
CA GLN A 326 -3.60 -18.56 12.34
C GLN A 326 -2.88 -18.85 11.04
N PHE A 327 -3.21 -19.97 10.41
CA PHE A 327 -2.82 -20.31 9.04
C PHE A 327 -4.06 -20.24 8.18
N ASP A 328 -4.03 -19.42 7.16
CA ASP A 328 -5.17 -19.10 6.33
C ASP A 328 -4.93 -19.54 4.88
N ILE A 329 -5.94 -20.16 4.25
CA ILE A 329 -5.99 -20.33 2.80
C ILE A 329 -7.25 -19.67 2.29
N THR A 330 -7.09 -18.73 1.35
CA THR A 330 -8.20 -18.06 0.67
C THR A 330 -8.21 -18.44 -0.80
N GLY A 331 -9.37 -18.85 -1.32
CA GLY A 331 -9.55 -19.15 -2.74
C GLY A 331 -10.80 -18.46 -3.31
N THR A 332 -10.64 -17.64 -4.36
CA THR A 332 -11.76 -16.95 -5.02
C THR A 332 -12.11 -17.66 -6.32
N ALA A 333 -13.32 -18.21 -6.39
CA ALA A 333 -13.80 -18.87 -7.60
C ALA A 333 -13.97 -17.88 -8.74
N ARG A 334 -13.75 -18.33 -9.98
CA ARG A 334 -14.16 -17.53 -11.15
C ARG A 334 -15.70 -17.49 -11.25
N PRO A 335 -16.25 -16.44 -11.87
CA PRO A 335 -17.72 -16.26 -11.93
C PRO A 335 -18.48 -17.44 -12.55
N ASP A 336 -17.83 -18.22 -13.40
CA ASP A 336 -18.38 -19.37 -14.13
C ASP A 336 -18.02 -20.74 -13.47
N GLN A 337 -17.42 -20.73 -12.29
CA GLN A 337 -16.92 -21.94 -11.62
C GLN A 337 -17.58 -22.16 -10.26
N ASP A 338 -17.71 -23.44 -9.90
CA ASP A 338 -18.26 -23.87 -8.62
C ASP A 338 -17.22 -23.71 -7.49
N LEU A 339 -17.59 -23.00 -6.42
CA LEU A 339 -16.74 -22.83 -5.25
C LEU A 339 -16.37 -24.17 -4.60
N ALA A 340 -17.27 -25.15 -4.61
CA ALA A 340 -17.00 -26.47 -4.08
C ALA A 340 -15.85 -27.20 -4.82
N ARG A 341 -15.68 -26.91 -6.11
CA ARG A 341 -14.54 -27.44 -6.87
C ARG A 341 -13.22 -26.76 -6.43
N VAL A 342 -13.25 -25.45 -6.21
CA VAL A 342 -12.09 -24.70 -5.73
C VAL A 342 -11.64 -25.23 -4.37
N GLU A 343 -12.58 -25.42 -3.44
CA GLU A 343 -12.30 -25.97 -2.11
C GLU A 343 -11.70 -27.39 -2.20
N LYS A 344 -12.33 -28.28 -2.99
CA LYS A 344 -11.85 -29.64 -3.18
C LYS A 344 -10.40 -29.69 -3.67
N GLU A 345 -10.04 -28.85 -4.61
CA GLU A 345 -8.68 -28.83 -5.15
C GLU A 345 -7.67 -28.22 -4.19
N ILE A 346 -8.09 -27.24 -3.34
CA ILE A 346 -7.28 -26.77 -2.20
C ILE A 346 -7.01 -27.95 -1.24
N ASP A 347 -8.04 -28.72 -0.87
CA ASP A 347 -7.93 -29.84 0.05
C ASP A 347 -7.01 -30.94 -0.48
N GLU A 348 -7.08 -31.25 -1.76
CA GLU A 348 -6.20 -32.22 -2.41
C GLU A 348 -4.73 -31.79 -2.40
N GLU A 349 -4.43 -30.50 -2.63
CA GLU A 349 -3.06 -29.98 -2.57
C GLU A 349 -2.52 -29.93 -1.14
N VAL A 350 -3.33 -29.51 -0.17
CA VAL A 350 -2.97 -29.56 1.25
C VAL A 350 -2.69 -31.01 1.66
N ALA A 351 -3.57 -31.95 1.34
CA ALA A 351 -3.38 -33.39 1.62
C ALA A 351 -2.09 -33.93 1.00
N ARG A 352 -1.80 -33.56 -0.26
CA ARG A 352 -0.55 -33.94 -0.94
C ARG A 352 0.67 -33.36 -0.24
N PHE A 353 0.61 -32.10 0.21
CA PHE A 353 1.71 -31.50 0.97
C PHE A 353 1.91 -32.23 2.31
N LEU A 354 0.85 -32.56 3.01
CA LEU A 354 0.90 -33.34 4.25
C LEU A 354 1.51 -34.75 4.03
N GLU A 355 1.26 -35.35 2.86
CA GLU A 355 1.80 -36.67 2.54
C GLU A 355 3.27 -36.62 2.12
N THR A 356 3.65 -35.73 1.23
CA THR A 356 4.98 -35.71 0.58
C THR A 356 5.94 -34.71 1.18
N GLY A 357 5.45 -33.60 1.76
CA GLY A 357 6.26 -32.41 2.06
C GLY A 357 6.61 -31.62 0.80
N PRO A 358 7.42 -30.56 0.92
CA PRO A 358 7.98 -29.85 -0.23
C PRO A 358 9.11 -30.66 -0.87
N THR A 359 9.37 -30.43 -2.17
CA THR A 359 10.63 -30.85 -2.78
C THR A 359 11.79 -29.99 -2.28
N ALA A 360 13.03 -30.47 -2.45
CA ALA A 360 14.21 -29.65 -2.11
C ALA A 360 14.24 -28.33 -2.89
N GLU A 361 13.79 -28.35 -4.13
CA GLU A 361 13.76 -27.20 -5.03
C GLU A 361 12.68 -26.18 -4.61
N GLU A 362 11.47 -26.63 -4.24
CA GLU A 362 10.44 -25.77 -3.65
C GLU A 362 10.93 -25.08 -2.37
N LEU A 363 11.60 -25.85 -1.50
CA LEU A 363 12.11 -25.31 -0.24
C LEU A 363 13.21 -24.26 -0.48
N GLU A 364 14.18 -24.53 -1.34
CA GLU A 364 15.26 -23.58 -1.64
C GLU A 364 14.71 -22.27 -2.26
N ARG A 365 13.71 -22.38 -3.13
CA ARG A 365 13.03 -21.22 -3.70
C ARG A 365 12.40 -20.34 -2.62
N VAL A 366 11.59 -20.91 -1.73
CA VAL A 366 10.89 -20.11 -0.70
C VAL A 366 11.84 -19.54 0.35
N LYS A 367 12.92 -20.26 0.70
CA LYS A 367 13.99 -19.71 1.55
C LYS A 367 14.65 -18.49 0.92
N THR A 368 14.99 -18.58 -0.36
CA THR A 368 15.62 -17.47 -1.09
C THR A 368 14.69 -16.27 -1.15
N GLN A 369 13.40 -16.48 -1.43
CA GLN A 369 12.39 -15.41 -1.44
C GLN A 369 12.19 -14.80 -0.05
N TYR A 370 12.14 -15.60 1.00
CA TYR A 370 12.03 -15.11 2.38
C TYR A 370 13.19 -14.17 2.73
N VAL A 371 14.43 -14.62 2.49
CA VAL A 371 15.62 -13.80 2.74
C VAL A 371 15.63 -12.54 1.89
N ALA A 372 15.28 -12.64 0.62
CA ALA A 372 15.24 -11.49 -0.29
C ALA A 372 14.21 -10.44 0.16
N ARG A 373 13.02 -10.87 0.60
CA ARG A 373 11.99 -9.95 1.18
C ARG A 373 12.52 -9.27 2.44
N PHE A 374 13.12 -10.02 3.34
CA PHE A 374 13.69 -9.46 4.57
C PHE A 374 14.78 -8.41 4.27
N VAL A 375 15.73 -8.70 3.36
CA VAL A 375 16.79 -7.75 2.96
C VAL A 375 16.20 -6.46 2.42
N ARG A 376 15.17 -6.54 1.56
CA ARG A 376 14.50 -5.36 1.01
C ARG A 376 13.71 -4.59 2.07
N GLY A 377 13.07 -5.28 3.00
CA GLY A 377 12.32 -4.64 4.09
C GLY A 377 13.21 -3.79 4.99
N VAL A 378 14.39 -4.29 5.36
CA VAL A 378 15.34 -3.57 6.23
C VAL A 378 16.20 -2.53 5.48
N ASP A 379 15.90 -2.21 4.23
CA ASP A 379 16.41 -1.00 3.59
C ASP A 379 15.90 0.25 4.32
N ARG A 380 14.65 0.22 4.77
CA ARG A 380 14.00 1.32 5.50
C ARG A 380 14.40 1.33 6.97
N ILE A 381 14.56 2.54 7.54
CA ILE A 381 14.78 2.70 8.99
C ILE A 381 13.48 2.60 9.77
N GLY A 382 12.36 3.11 9.22
CA GLY A 382 11.02 3.17 9.83
C GLY A 382 9.96 2.43 9.02
N GLY A 383 8.69 2.68 9.35
CA GLY A 383 7.54 2.06 8.73
C GLY A 383 7.42 0.55 9.01
N PHE A 384 6.45 -0.10 8.36
CA PHE A 384 6.22 -1.54 8.53
C PHE A 384 7.37 -2.38 7.98
N GLY A 385 7.94 -3.26 8.81
CA GLY A 385 9.04 -4.15 8.44
C GLY A 385 10.39 -3.44 8.28
N GLY A 386 10.47 -2.14 8.57
CA GLY A 386 11.73 -1.42 8.63
C GLY A 386 12.55 -1.78 9.88
N LYS A 387 13.77 -1.25 10.00
CA LYS A 387 14.71 -1.62 11.05
C LYS A 387 14.16 -1.36 12.46
N SER A 388 13.53 -0.20 12.70
CA SER A 388 12.92 0.13 14.00
C SER A 388 11.80 -0.85 14.37
N ASP A 389 10.99 -1.23 13.39
CA ASP A 389 9.85 -2.14 13.57
C ASP A 389 10.31 -3.56 13.88
N VAL A 390 11.28 -4.10 13.13
CA VAL A 390 11.88 -5.42 13.35
C VAL A 390 12.46 -5.54 14.76
N LEU A 391 13.22 -4.53 15.19
CA LEU A 391 13.83 -4.53 16.53
C LEU A 391 12.80 -4.40 17.65
N ALA A 392 11.80 -3.52 17.48
CA ALA A 392 10.73 -3.33 18.44
C ALA A 392 9.85 -4.58 18.57
N HIS A 393 9.51 -5.22 17.44
CA HIS A 393 8.73 -6.46 17.40
C HIS A 393 9.40 -7.59 18.18
N GLY A 394 10.67 -7.87 17.88
CA GLY A 394 11.45 -8.88 18.61
C GLY A 394 11.53 -8.59 20.10
N GLN A 395 11.76 -7.32 20.49
CA GLN A 395 11.80 -6.91 21.88
C GLN A 395 10.44 -7.06 22.58
N ALA A 396 9.36 -6.61 21.95
CA ALA A 396 8.03 -6.58 22.58
C ALA A 396 7.48 -8.00 22.81
N PHE A 397 7.59 -8.90 21.83
CA PHE A 397 6.94 -10.21 21.88
C PHE A 397 7.83 -11.30 22.49
N VAL A 398 9.13 -11.25 22.21
CA VAL A 398 10.07 -12.30 22.62
C VAL A 398 11.10 -11.81 23.64
N GLY A 399 11.24 -10.50 23.83
CA GLY A 399 12.21 -9.88 24.75
C GLY A 399 13.61 -9.73 24.14
N ASP A 400 13.78 -10.03 22.86
CA ASP A 400 15.06 -10.02 22.15
C ASP A 400 14.95 -9.27 20.80
N PRO A 401 15.56 -8.08 20.67
CA PRO A 401 15.58 -7.36 19.39
C PRO A 401 16.27 -8.14 18.25
N ASP A 402 17.18 -9.05 18.58
CA ASP A 402 17.90 -9.90 17.62
C ASP A 402 17.10 -11.14 17.19
N PHE A 403 15.86 -11.28 17.60
CA PHE A 403 15.07 -12.48 17.31
C PHE A 403 14.93 -12.78 15.81
N TYR A 404 14.91 -11.78 14.95
CA TYR A 404 14.94 -11.95 13.51
C TYR A 404 16.14 -12.81 13.02
N LYS A 405 17.29 -12.76 13.71
CA LYS A 405 18.46 -13.62 13.40
C LYS A 405 18.16 -15.08 13.68
N VAL A 406 17.38 -15.36 14.75
CA VAL A 406 16.93 -16.71 15.07
C VAL A 406 15.99 -17.23 13.98
N GLN A 407 15.04 -16.42 13.53
CA GLN A 407 14.12 -16.78 12.45
C GLN A 407 14.85 -17.01 11.12
N LEU A 408 15.72 -16.08 10.70
CA LEU A 408 16.55 -16.26 9.51
C LEU A 408 17.38 -17.55 9.55
N LYS A 409 17.98 -17.86 10.71
CA LYS A 409 18.76 -19.08 10.89
C LYS A 409 17.89 -20.34 10.80
N ARG A 410 16.67 -20.32 11.38
CA ARG A 410 15.72 -21.43 11.28
C ARG A 410 15.30 -21.64 9.84
N VAL A 411 14.92 -20.57 9.14
CA VAL A 411 14.53 -20.60 7.73
C VAL A 411 15.67 -21.18 6.88
N GLN A 412 16.90 -20.72 7.06
CA GLN A 412 18.05 -21.24 6.32
C GLN A 412 18.31 -22.71 6.59
N ALA A 413 18.20 -23.15 7.85
CA ALA A 413 18.45 -24.53 8.27
C ALA A 413 17.27 -25.48 8.00
N ALA A 414 16.07 -24.98 7.69
CA ALA A 414 14.87 -25.77 7.49
C ALA A 414 15.05 -26.88 6.44
N THR A 415 14.49 -28.05 6.73
CA THR A 415 14.51 -29.22 5.82
C THR A 415 13.11 -29.52 5.31
N PRO A 416 12.94 -30.27 4.19
CA PRO A 416 11.62 -30.72 3.77
C PRO A 416 10.84 -31.48 4.85
N GLU A 417 11.55 -32.22 5.67
CA GLU A 417 10.99 -33.00 6.78
C GLU A 417 10.45 -32.09 7.90
N ASP A 418 11.13 -30.98 8.20
CA ASP A 418 10.66 -30.00 9.20
C ASP A 418 9.33 -29.38 8.77
N LEU A 419 9.24 -28.92 7.51
CA LEU A 419 8.00 -28.35 6.98
C LEU A 419 6.87 -29.37 6.94
N LYS A 420 7.15 -30.58 6.47
CA LYS A 420 6.17 -31.66 6.44
C LYS A 420 5.68 -32.03 7.86
N ALA A 421 6.59 -32.08 8.83
CA ALA A 421 6.25 -32.41 10.22
C ALA A 421 5.38 -31.30 10.85
N ALA A 422 5.73 -30.04 10.65
CA ALA A 422 4.95 -28.89 11.12
C ALA A 422 3.56 -28.87 10.45
N ALA A 423 3.47 -29.00 9.14
CA ALA A 423 2.21 -29.06 8.43
C ALA A 423 1.32 -30.21 8.90
N ARG A 424 1.87 -31.40 9.09
CA ARG A 424 1.12 -32.55 9.65
C ARG A 424 0.62 -32.32 11.05
N ARG A 425 1.38 -31.66 11.89
CA ARG A 425 1.00 -31.38 13.27
C ARG A 425 -0.16 -30.40 13.36
N TRP A 426 -0.21 -29.42 12.48
CA TRP A 426 -1.09 -28.28 12.63
C TRP A 426 -2.21 -28.19 11.59
N LEU A 427 -2.00 -28.66 10.35
CA LEU A 427 -2.97 -28.52 9.26
C LEU A 427 -3.72 -29.82 8.92
N SER A 428 -3.41 -30.94 9.59
CA SER A 428 -4.07 -32.23 9.31
C SER A 428 -5.48 -32.36 9.89
N ASP A 429 -5.83 -31.47 10.83
CA ASP A 429 -7.14 -31.48 11.53
C ASP A 429 -7.43 -30.10 12.10
N GLY A 430 -8.70 -29.80 12.41
CA GLY A 430 -9.11 -28.57 13.06
C GLY A 430 -9.24 -27.38 12.12
N VAL A 431 -9.87 -27.54 10.95
CA VAL A 431 -10.13 -26.48 9.99
C VAL A 431 -11.50 -25.84 10.21
N TYR A 432 -11.54 -24.50 10.11
CA TYR A 432 -12.77 -23.75 9.87
C TYR A 432 -12.84 -23.33 8.41
N ALA A 433 -13.90 -23.71 7.70
CA ALA A 433 -14.15 -23.33 6.30
C ALA A 433 -15.32 -22.35 6.23
N LEU A 434 -15.08 -21.13 5.73
CA LEU A 434 -16.10 -20.09 5.53
C LEU A 434 -16.34 -19.87 4.04
N GLU A 435 -17.55 -20.15 3.59
CA GLU A 435 -18.01 -19.81 2.25
C GLU A 435 -18.67 -18.44 2.22
N VAL A 436 -18.26 -17.58 1.30
CA VAL A 436 -18.85 -16.25 1.09
C VAL A 436 -19.54 -16.20 -0.27
N HIS A 437 -20.81 -15.88 -0.24
CA HIS A 437 -21.67 -15.68 -1.40
C HIS A 437 -22.28 -14.27 -1.39
N PRO A 438 -22.72 -13.67 -2.49
CA PRO A 438 -23.12 -12.24 -2.54
C PRO A 438 -24.27 -11.76 -1.64
N TYR A 439 -24.11 -10.77 -0.79
CA TYR A 439 -25.08 -9.78 -0.20
C TYR A 439 -24.73 -9.00 1.12
N PRO A 440 -25.45 -8.07 1.83
CA PRO A 440 -25.36 -6.61 2.23
C PRO A 440 -25.01 -6.03 3.66
N THR A 441 -25.12 -4.83 4.10
CA THR A 441 -24.60 -3.51 4.64
C THR A 441 -24.85 -2.97 6.10
N TYR A 442 -24.14 -1.77 6.68
CA TYR A 442 -24.59 -0.80 7.75
C TYR A 442 -23.58 0.25 8.37
N LYS A 443 -23.80 1.13 9.48
CA LYS A 443 -23.23 2.45 9.96
C LYS A 443 -23.05 2.73 11.51
N SER A 444 -22.46 3.79 12.14
CA SER A 444 -21.91 5.06 12.37
C SER A 444 -21.52 5.87 13.63
N SER A 445 -20.77 6.64 14.34
CA SER A 445 -20.11 7.94 14.70
C SER A 445 -20.05 8.60 16.13
N THR A 446 -19.31 9.52 16.73
CA THR A 446 -18.42 10.72 16.81
C THR A 446 -17.89 11.16 18.23
N GLU A 447 -16.88 11.94 18.70
CA GLU A 447 -16.04 13.15 18.87
C GLU A 447 -15.12 13.46 20.16
N SER A 448 -14.30 14.46 20.58
CA SER A 448 -13.02 15.16 20.57
C SER A 448 -12.32 15.94 21.79
N ALA A 449 -11.18 16.71 21.77
CA ALA A 449 -10.19 17.15 22.77
C ALA A 449 -9.55 18.57 22.73
N ASP A 450 -8.61 18.99 23.68
CA ASP A 450 -7.81 20.25 23.65
C ASP A 450 -6.48 20.33 24.46
N ARG A 451 -5.45 21.24 24.09
CA ARG A 451 -4.18 21.54 24.81
C ARG A 451 -3.29 22.71 24.31
N SER A 452 -2.24 23.22 25.04
CA SER A 452 -1.71 24.59 24.89
C SER A 452 -0.25 24.92 24.52
N LYS A 453 0.76 24.07 24.28
CA LYS A 453 2.02 24.53 23.61
C LYS A 453 3.07 23.50 23.19
N ILE A 454 3.59 23.67 21.97
CA ILE A 454 4.60 22.82 21.29
C ILE A 454 5.98 23.49 21.21
N PRO A 455 7.10 22.76 21.29
CA PRO A 455 8.45 23.25 21.00
C PRO A 455 8.69 23.58 19.52
N GLU A 456 9.63 24.51 19.26
CA GLU A 456 10.03 24.86 17.89
C GLU A 456 11.05 23.87 17.31
N THR A 457 11.05 23.72 15.98
CA THR A 457 12.00 22.86 15.25
C THR A 457 13.27 23.62 14.88
N SER A 458 14.40 22.92 14.78
CA SER A 458 15.65 23.47 14.27
C SER A 458 15.69 23.57 12.74
N THR A 459 16.75 24.13 12.16
CA THR A 459 16.90 24.27 10.70
C THR A 459 16.89 22.89 10.01
N PRO A 460 16.03 22.67 9.01
CA PRO A 460 15.93 21.38 8.34
C PRO A 460 17.15 21.09 7.45
N PRO A 461 17.55 19.82 7.33
CA PRO A 461 18.61 19.40 6.40
C PRO A 461 18.14 19.50 4.94
N GLU A 462 19.11 19.71 4.02
CA GLU A 462 18.85 19.67 2.59
C GLU A 462 18.97 18.26 2.04
N LEU A 463 17.98 17.82 1.26
CA LEU A 463 18.07 16.60 0.48
C LEU A 463 18.93 16.83 -0.76
N LYS A 464 19.83 15.89 -1.07
CA LYS A 464 20.49 15.78 -2.37
C LYS A 464 20.25 14.39 -2.94
N LEU A 465 19.68 14.32 -4.14
CA LEU A 465 19.58 13.06 -4.86
C LEU A 465 20.98 12.54 -5.23
N PRO A 466 21.14 11.21 -5.36
CA PRO A 466 22.36 10.63 -5.91
C PRO A 466 22.67 11.23 -7.29
N LYS A 467 23.96 11.40 -7.61
CA LYS A 467 24.39 11.93 -8.91
C LYS A 467 23.92 11.01 -10.04
N LEU A 468 23.11 11.55 -10.95
CA LEU A 468 22.63 10.81 -12.11
C LEU A 468 23.75 10.65 -13.14
N GLN A 469 24.08 9.43 -13.46
CA GLN A 469 25.01 9.04 -14.52
C GLN A 469 24.22 8.61 -15.76
N ARG A 470 24.68 8.98 -16.94
CA ARG A 470 23.93 8.73 -18.19
C ARG A 470 24.81 8.03 -19.21
N ALA A 471 24.22 7.08 -19.91
CA ALA A 471 24.78 6.45 -21.09
C ALA A 471 23.69 6.30 -22.16
N THR A 472 24.13 6.08 -23.40
CA THR A 472 23.24 5.65 -24.49
C THR A 472 23.87 4.43 -25.11
N LEU A 473 23.14 3.34 -25.17
CA LEU A 473 23.62 2.11 -25.80
C LEU A 473 23.66 2.26 -27.34
N SER A 474 24.37 1.36 -27.99
CA SER A 474 24.53 1.36 -29.45
C SER A 474 23.21 1.25 -30.22
N ASN A 475 22.19 0.62 -29.64
CA ASN A 475 20.84 0.52 -30.19
C ASN A 475 19.95 1.75 -29.92
N GLY A 476 20.46 2.78 -29.23
CA GLY A 476 19.75 4.02 -28.91
C GLY A 476 19.04 4.03 -27.56
N LEU A 477 19.07 2.95 -26.77
CA LEU A 477 18.50 2.92 -25.41
C LEU A 477 19.26 3.88 -24.50
N LYS A 478 18.52 4.77 -23.85
CA LYS A 478 19.07 5.67 -22.83
C LYS A 478 19.14 4.90 -21.50
N VAL A 479 20.26 5.03 -20.79
CA VAL A 479 20.45 4.46 -19.46
C VAL A 479 20.75 5.59 -18.47
N ILE A 480 20.05 5.61 -17.35
CA ILE A 480 20.27 6.55 -16.25
C ILE A 480 20.56 5.71 -15.00
N LEU A 481 21.69 5.96 -14.35
CA LEU A 481 22.08 5.25 -13.13
C LEU A 481 22.23 6.24 -11.98
N ALA A 482 21.65 5.89 -10.84
CA ALA A 482 21.92 6.47 -9.53
C ALA A 482 22.54 5.36 -8.64
N GLU A 483 23.83 5.48 -8.33
CA GLU A 483 24.52 4.48 -7.49
C GLU A 483 24.08 4.58 -6.02
N ARG A 484 23.73 3.43 -5.42
CA ARG A 484 23.44 3.24 -4.01
C ARG A 484 23.98 1.88 -3.56
N HIS A 485 24.84 1.89 -2.54
CA HIS A 485 25.61 0.69 -2.13
C HIS A 485 25.27 0.22 -0.70
N GLU A 486 24.23 0.78 -0.09
CA GLU A 486 23.85 0.50 1.30
C GLU A 486 23.28 -0.92 1.46
N ILE A 487 22.67 -1.45 0.40
CA ILE A 487 22.19 -2.84 0.33
C ILE A 487 22.59 -3.48 -1.01
N PRO A 488 22.81 -4.81 -1.06
CA PRO A 488 23.27 -5.50 -2.26
C PRO A 488 22.12 -5.79 -3.25
N VAL A 489 21.38 -4.75 -3.66
CA VAL A 489 20.26 -4.81 -4.58
C VAL A 489 20.44 -3.75 -5.67
N ALA A 490 20.02 -4.06 -6.88
CA ALA A 490 19.88 -3.09 -7.96
C ALA A 490 18.50 -3.22 -8.60
N ASP A 491 17.80 -2.10 -8.72
CA ASP A 491 16.48 -1.99 -9.31
C ASP A 491 16.56 -1.34 -10.68
N PHE A 492 15.76 -1.86 -11.61
CA PHE A 492 15.72 -1.47 -13.01
C PHE A 492 14.29 -1.14 -13.43
N TRP A 493 14.08 0.03 -14.01
CA TRP A 493 12.80 0.43 -14.63
C TRP A 493 13.04 0.72 -16.10
N LEU A 494 12.66 -0.20 -16.98
CA LEU A 494 12.58 0.13 -18.41
C LEU A 494 11.26 0.86 -18.64
N GLN A 495 11.34 2.15 -18.92
CA GLN A 495 10.20 3.02 -19.20
C GLN A 495 10.08 3.23 -20.72
N LEU A 496 8.86 2.99 -21.24
CA LEU A 496 8.53 3.09 -22.66
C LEU A 496 7.35 4.04 -22.87
N ASP A 497 7.32 4.79 -23.95
CA ASP A 497 6.19 5.66 -24.33
C ASP A 497 4.97 4.86 -24.84
N ALA A 498 4.58 3.83 -24.12
CA ALA A 498 3.62 2.80 -24.49
C ALA A 498 2.49 2.59 -23.44
N GLY A 499 2.10 3.65 -22.74
CA GLY A 499 0.99 3.61 -21.78
C GLY A 499 -0.35 3.32 -22.48
N TYR A 500 -1.44 3.16 -21.68
CA TYR A 500 -2.74 2.83 -22.29
C TYR A 500 -3.34 3.98 -23.13
N ALA A 501 -2.74 5.19 -23.14
CA ALA A 501 -3.01 6.18 -24.19
C ALA A 501 -2.63 5.69 -25.60
N ALA A 502 -1.68 4.74 -25.72
CA ALA A 502 -1.31 4.11 -26.97
C ALA A 502 -2.39 3.16 -27.54
N ASP A 503 -3.37 2.79 -26.71
CA ASP A 503 -4.56 2.04 -27.15
C ASP A 503 -5.41 2.80 -28.19
N GLN A 504 -5.13 4.10 -28.41
CA GLN A 504 -5.67 4.86 -29.52
C GLN A 504 -5.38 4.20 -30.89
N PHE A 505 -4.28 3.46 -31.00
CA PHE A 505 -3.87 2.73 -32.22
C PHE A 505 -4.20 1.24 -32.17
N ALA A 506 -4.91 0.84 -31.11
CA ALA A 506 -5.32 -0.54 -30.84
C ALA A 506 -6.73 -0.54 -30.22
N SER A 507 -7.09 -1.61 -29.52
CA SER A 507 -8.32 -1.66 -28.73
C SER A 507 -8.05 -1.26 -27.28
N PRO A 508 -8.98 -0.56 -26.59
CA PRO A 508 -8.80 -0.25 -25.16
C PRO A 508 -8.50 -1.53 -24.34
N GLY A 509 -7.44 -1.45 -23.51
CA GLY A 509 -6.93 -2.57 -22.71
C GLY A 509 -5.77 -3.33 -23.34
N THR A 510 -5.37 -3.03 -24.60
CA THR A 510 -4.25 -3.72 -25.26
C THR A 510 -2.92 -3.48 -24.55
N ALA A 511 -2.58 -2.25 -24.20
CA ALA A 511 -1.34 -1.93 -23.48
C ALA A 511 -1.22 -2.70 -22.16
N SER A 512 -2.27 -2.64 -21.34
CA SER A 512 -2.31 -3.34 -20.06
C SER A 512 -2.30 -4.86 -20.20
N MET A 513 -2.92 -5.41 -21.24
CA MET A 513 -2.89 -6.86 -21.54
C MET A 513 -1.50 -7.27 -22.02
N THR A 514 -0.84 -6.44 -22.84
CA THR A 514 0.51 -6.72 -23.36
C THR A 514 1.51 -6.76 -22.22
N THR A 515 1.52 -5.75 -21.34
CA THR A 515 2.42 -5.72 -20.18
C THR A 515 2.14 -6.85 -19.20
N ALA A 516 0.85 -7.16 -18.92
CA ALA A 516 0.46 -8.27 -18.04
C ALA A 516 0.85 -9.66 -18.57
N LEU A 517 1.23 -9.77 -19.83
CA LEU A 517 1.61 -11.04 -20.48
C LEU A 517 3.07 -11.06 -20.97
N LEU A 518 3.88 -10.05 -20.68
CA LEU A 518 5.31 -10.08 -21.03
C LEU A 518 6.01 -11.29 -20.42
N ASP A 519 5.70 -11.60 -19.17
CA ASP A 519 6.21 -12.77 -18.44
C ASP A 519 5.36 -14.04 -18.65
N GLY A 520 4.36 -13.99 -19.54
CA GLY A 520 3.52 -15.14 -19.90
C GLY A 520 4.23 -16.23 -20.69
N GLY A 521 5.46 -15.96 -21.14
CA GLY A 521 6.36 -16.87 -21.83
C GLY A 521 7.24 -16.15 -22.84
N THR A 522 8.41 -16.70 -23.07
CA THR A 522 9.34 -16.24 -24.11
C THR A 522 9.53 -17.33 -25.16
N GLN A 523 10.41 -17.10 -26.15
CA GLN A 523 10.80 -18.14 -27.12
C GLN A 523 11.57 -19.29 -26.45
N LYS A 524 12.14 -19.08 -25.25
CA LYS A 524 12.98 -20.02 -24.52
C LYS A 524 12.36 -20.57 -23.25
N ARG A 525 11.38 -19.86 -22.68
CA ARG A 525 10.82 -20.13 -21.34
C ARG A 525 9.32 -20.07 -21.36
N THR A 526 8.68 -20.97 -20.64
CA THR A 526 7.25 -20.83 -20.28
C THR A 526 7.08 -19.81 -19.15
N ALA A 527 5.85 -19.35 -18.90
CA ALA A 527 5.53 -18.46 -17.78
C ALA A 527 5.96 -19.04 -16.42
N LEU A 528 5.79 -20.36 -16.25
CA LEU A 528 6.20 -21.04 -15.01
C LEU A 528 7.72 -21.05 -14.85
N GLN A 529 8.46 -21.31 -15.93
CA GLN A 529 9.93 -21.28 -15.90
C GLN A 529 10.46 -19.86 -15.64
N ILE A 530 9.83 -18.81 -16.18
CA ILE A 530 10.18 -17.41 -15.88
C ILE A 530 9.97 -17.13 -14.39
N SER A 531 8.81 -17.48 -13.85
CA SER A 531 8.47 -17.28 -12.44
C SER A 531 9.39 -18.07 -11.51
N GLU A 532 9.71 -19.33 -11.85
CA GLU A 532 10.60 -20.17 -11.07
C GLU A 532 12.05 -19.66 -11.10
N GLU A 533 12.56 -19.29 -12.29
CA GLU A 533 13.91 -18.73 -12.43
C GLU A 533 14.04 -17.39 -11.68
N ALA A 534 13.06 -16.49 -11.76
CA ALA A 534 13.03 -15.27 -10.97
C ALA A 534 13.06 -15.55 -9.46
N ALA A 535 12.25 -16.50 -9.00
CA ALA A 535 12.21 -16.91 -7.59
C ALA A 535 13.54 -17.49 -7.10
N LEU A 536 14.17 -18.36 -7.89
CA LEU A 536 15.49 -18.95 -7.59
C LEU A 536 16.62 -17.90 -7.56
N LEU A 537 16.45 -16.79 -8.29
CA LEU A 537 17.39 -15.68 -8.29
C LEU A 537 17.13 -14.67 -7.16
N GLY A 538 16.02 -14.80 -6.42
CA GLY A 538 15.54 -13.79 -5.50
C GLY A 538 15.19 -12.48 -6.23
N ALA A 539 14.87 -12.56 -7.51
CA ALA A 539 14.51 -11.42 -8.34
C ALA A 539 13.00 -11.17 -8.32
N GLU A 540 12.62 -9.91 -8.34
CA GLU A 540 11.24 -9.48 -8.54
C GLU A 540 11.11 -8.84 -9.92
N MET A 541 10.16 -9.31 -10.70
CA MET A 541 9.90 -8.76 -12.03
C MET A 541 8.41 -8.48 -12.20
N ARG A 542 8.09 -7.28 -12.67
CA ARG A 542 6.71 -6.88 -12.98
C ARG A 542 6.68 -5.94 -14.18
N ALA A 543 5.60 -5.97 -14.92
CA ALA A 543 5.34 -5.02 -15.98
C ALA A 543 3.95 -4.44 -15.82
N ASN A 544 3.81 -3.14 -16.07
CA ASN A 544 2.55 -2.44 -15.94
C ASN A 544 2.47 -1.28 -16.95
N SER A 545 1.27 -0.75 -17.15
CA SER A 545 1.00 0.45 -17.95
C SER A 545 0.28 1.48 -17.10
N ASN A 546 0.77 2.70 -17.11
CA ASN A 546 0.02 3.89 -16.70
C ASN A 546 -0.57 4.61 -17.92
N LEU A 547 -1.03 5.85 -17.75
CA LEU A 547 -1.69 6.60 -18.82
C LEU A 547 -0.74 6.82 -20.01
N ASP A 548 0.48 7.30 -19.77
CA ASP A 548 1.42 7.71 -20.80
C ASP A 548 2.50 6.68 -21.10
N THR A 549 2.93 5.92 -20.07
CA THR A 549 4.06 5.00 -20.16
C THR A 549 3.70 3.58 -19.78
N SER A 550 4.41 2.62 -20.35
CA SER A 550 4.55 1.27 -19.82
C SER A 550 5.93 1.13 -19.21
N PHE A 551 6.04 0.35 -18.15
CA PHE A 551 7.32 0.01 -17.56
C PHE A 551 7.48 -1.48 -17.32
N VAL A 552 8.73 -1.94 -17.43
CA VAL A 552 9.14 -3.27 -17.01
C VAL A 552 10.15 -3.09 -15.90
N PHE A 553 9.79 -3.58 -14.74
CA PHE A 553 10.59 -3.48 -13.51
C PHE A 553 11.32 -4.78 -13.23
N LEU A 554 12.54 -4.69 -12.76
CA LEU A 554 13.31 -5.76 -12.17
C LEU A 554 13.99 -5.26 -10.89
N SER A 555 13.83 -5.98 -9.79
CA SER A 555 14.68 -5.87 -8.61
C SER A 555 15.54 -7.10 -8.51
N ALA A 556 16.86 -6.94 -8.46
CA ALA A 556 17.80 -8.05 -8.50
C ALA A 556 18.82 -7.96 -7.36
N LEU A 557 19.06 -9.09 -6.70
CA LEU A 557 20.21 -9.23 -5.78
C LEU A 557 21.52 -9.10 -6.57
N LYS A 558 22.49 -8.37 -6.02
CA LYS A 558 23.81 -8.17 -6.63
C LYS A 558 24.50 -9.49 -7.01
N SER A 559 24.39 -10.50 -6.14
CA SER A 559 24.96 -11.83 -6.35
C SER A 559 24.40 -12.57 -7.58
N ASN A 560 23.18 -12.21 -7.99
CA ASN A 560 22.45 -12.87 -9.08
C ASN A 560 22.18 -11.93 -10.27
N LEU A 561 22.81 -10.74 -10.26
CA LEU A 561 22.52 -9.66 -11.20
C LEU A 561 22.61 -10.10 -12.67
N ASP A 562 23.66 -10.79 -13.06
CA ASP A 562 23.88 -11.19 -14.47
C ASP A 562 22.76 -12.10 -14.97
N ARG A 563 22.38 -13.11 -14.19
CA ARG A 563 21.31 -14.03 -14.54
C ARG A 563 19.94 -13.36 -14.52
N SER A 564 19.72 -12.45 -13.58
CA SER A 564 18.48 -11.67 -13.49
C SER A 564 18.33 -10.75 -14.71
N LEU A 565 19.41 -10.13 -15.17
CA LEU A 565 19.42 -9.32 -16.38
C LEU A 565 19.20 -10.15 -17.66
N GLU A 566 19.73 -11.39 -17.72
CA GLU A 566 19.47 -12.31 -18.83
C GLU A 566 17.99 -12.67 -18.93
N LEU A 567 17.35 -12.96 -17.79
CA LEU A 567 15.92 -13.24 -17.71
C LEU A 567 15.11 -11.99 -18.10
N TYR A 568 15.47 -10.84 -17.57
CA TYR A 568 14.83 -9.55 -17.86
C TYR A 568 14.88 -9.21 -19.35
N ALA A 569 16.06 -9.32 -19.96
CA ALA A 569 16.21 -9.08 -21.39
C ALA A 569 15.39 -10.06 -22.25
N ASP A 570 15.34 -11.34 -21.87
CA ASP A 570 14.56 -12.34 -22.60
C ASP A 570 13.06 -12.04 -22.58
N VAL A 571 12.54 -11.61 -21.43
CA VAL A 571 11.12 -11.21 -21.28
C VAL A 571 10.79 -9.95 -22.09
N ILE A 572 11.69 -8.98 -22.14
CA ILE A 572 11.47 -7.74 -22.89
C ILE A 572 11.55 -7.97 -24.40
N LEU A 573 12.54 -8.74 -24.84
CA LEU A 573 12.88 -8.87 -26.28
C LEU A 573 12.11 -9.97 -26.99
N HIS A 574 11.76 -11.03 -26.28
CA HIS A 574 11.28 -12.26 -26.91
C HIS A 574 9.98 -12.81 -26.31
N PRO A 575 9.03 -11.95 -25.88
CA PRO A 575 7.76 -12.45 -25.37
C PRO A 575 7.05 -13.25 -26.46
N SER A 576 6.55 -14.41 -26.11
CA SER A 576 5.88 -15.30 -27.06
C SER A 576 4.36 -15.17 -27.06
N PHE A 577 3.81 -14.54 -26.00
CA PHE A 577 2.38 -14.40 -25.78
C PHE A 577 1.61 -15.70 -26.07
N PRO A 578 1.84 -16.81 -25.32
CA PRO A 578 1.21 -18.08 -25.63
C PRO A 578 -0.32 -17.98 -25.64
N GLU A 579 -0.99 -18.63 -26.59
CA GLU A 579 -2.44 -18.51 -26.76
C GLU A 579 -3.21 -18.95 -25.50
N SER A 580 -2.74 -19.99 -24.80
CA SER A 580 -3.32 -20.43 -23.53
C SER A 580 -3.29 -19.36 -22.46
N ASP A 581 -2.11 -18.71 -22.29
CA ASP A 581 -1.90 -17.65 -21.31
C ASP A 581 -2.67 -16.39 -21.67
N PHE A 582 -2.70 -16.05 -22.96
CA PHE A 582 -3.52 -14.98 -23.47
C PHE A 582 -5.01 -15.20 -23.14
N ARG A 583 -5.56 -16.39 -23.40
CA ARG A 583 -6.97 -16.70 -23.11
C ARG A 583 -7.25 -16.69 -21.61
N ARG A 584 -6.33 -17.20 -20.80
CA ARG A 584 -6.44 -17.16 -19.34
C ARG A 584 -6.46 -15.71 -18.84
N GLN A 585 -5.50 -14.89 -19.27
CA GLN A 585 -5.41 -13.48 -18.87
C GLN A 585 -6.59 -12.65 -19.36
N GLN A 586 -7.09 -12.93 -20.59
CA GLN A 586 -8.27 -12.28 -21.14
C GLN A 586 -9.51 -12.52 -20.25
N LYS A 587 -9.72 -13.76 -19.81
CA LYS A 587 -10.82 -14.10 -18.91
C LYS A 587 -10.65 -13.43 -17.54
N GLN A 588 -9.43 -13.42 -16.98
CA GLN A 588 -9.12 -12.72 -15.73
C GLN A 588 -9.37 -11.23 -15.84
N ARG A 589 -8.95 -10.61 -16.95
CA ARG A 589 -9.20 -9.19 -17.22
C ARG A 589 -10.69 -8.86 -17.33
N ILE A 590 -11.47 -9.69 -18.00
CA ILE A 590 -12.92 -9.51 -18.10
C ILE A 590 -13.56 -9.61 -16.71
N ALA A 591 -13.17 -10.60 -15.90
CA ALA A 591 -13.66 -10.71 -14.52
C ALA A 591 -13.25 -9.49 -13.65
N ALA A 592 -12.04 -8.97 -13.84
CA ALA A 592 -11.61 -7.74 -13.17
C ALA A 592 -12.46 -6.53 -13.60
N ILE A 593 -12.75 -6.37 -14.90
CA ILE A 593 -13.64 -5.30 -15.39
C ILE A 593 -15.05 -5.44 -14.80
N GLN A 594 -15.58 -6.66 -14.67
CA GLN A 594 -16.87 -6.90 -14.03
C GLN A 594 -16.86 -6.48 -12.55
N ARG A 595 -15.77 -6.73 -11.81
CA ARG A 595 -15.59 -6.21 -10.45
C ARG A 595 -15.52 -4.68 -10.44
N GLU A 596 -14.74 -4.06 -11.34
CA GLU A 596 -14.67 -2.60 -11.46
C GLU A 596 -16.06 -1.97 -11.67
N LYS A 597 -16.93 -2.62 -12.43
CA LYS A 597 -18.29 -2.14 -12.72
C LYS A 597 -19.28 -2.23 -11.56
N VAL A 598 -18.94 -2.91 -10.48
CA VAL A 598 -19.75 -2.98 -9.25
C VAL A 598 -19.05 -2.36 -8.03
N THR A 599 -17.80 -1.94 -8.16
CA THR A 599 -17.03 -1.29 -7.11
C THR A 599 -17.08 0.23 -7.31
N PRO A 600 -17.55 1.03 -6.33
CA PRO A 600 -17.90 2.44 -6.55
C PRO A 600 -16.78 3.31 -7.14
N ILE A 601 -15.56 3.21 -6.60
CA ILE A 601 -14.41 4.01 -7.07
C ILE A 601 -14.01 3.65 -8.51
N PRO A 602 -13.72 2.37 -8.83
CA PRO A 602 -13.48 1.98 -10.21
C PRO A 602 -14.63 2.33 -11.17
N MET A 603 -15.90 2.20 -10.76
CA MET A 603 -17.04 2.63 -11.57
C MET A 603 -16.90 4.09 -12.01
N ALA A 604 -16.59 4.98 -11.09
CA ALA A 604 -16.39 6.40 -11.39
C ALA A 604 -15.18 6.61 -12.30
N LEU A 605 -14.02 6.01 -11.99
CA LEU A 605 -12.78 6.13 -12.77
C LEU A 605 -12.87 5.54 -14.19
N ARG A 606 -13.79 4.61 -14.42
CA ARG A 606 -14.04 4.07 -15.75
C ARG A 606 -14.73 5.06 -16.66
N VAL A 607 -15.68 5.83 -16.16
CA VAL A 607 -16.50 6.73 -16.98
C VAL A 607 -15.93 8.14 -17.05
N PHE A 608 -15.23 8.58 -16.01
CA PHE A 608 -14.79 9.95 -15.82
C PHE A 608 -13.94 10.50 -16.99
N PRO A 609 -12.89 9.79 -17.48
CA PRO A 609 -12.05 10.33 -18.56
C PRO A 609 -12.80 10.48 -19.88
N GLY A 610 -13.68 9.56 -20.24
CA GLY A 610 -14.53 9.68 -21.43
C GLY A 610 -15.45 10.91 -21.39
N LEU A 611 -15.85 11.32 -20.18
CA LEU A 611 -16.65 12.52 -19.96
C LEU A 611 -15.80 13.79 -20.05
N LEU A 612 -14.53 13.76 -19.71
CA LEU A 612 -13.61 14.90 -19.79
C LEU A 612 -13.07 15.11 -21.21
N TYR A 613 -12.49 14.07 -21.78
CA TYR A 613 -11.72 14.15 -23.03
C TYR A 613 -12.52 13.78 -24.27
N GLY A 614 -13.61 13.03 -24.08
CA GLY A 614 -14.35 12.44 -25.20
C GLY A 614 -13.66 11.17 -25.77
N PRO A 615 -14.40 10.38 -26.57
CA PRO A 615 -13.98 9.03 -26.99
C PRO A 615 -12.88 9.00 -28.06
N GLN A 616 -12.53 10.12 -28.65
CA GLN A 616 -11.49 10.22 -29.70
C GLN A 616 -10.13 10.69 -29.19
N HIS A 617 -10.05 11.09 -27.92
CA HIS A 617 -8.82 11.51 -27.30
C HIS A 617 -8.07 10.32 -26.72
N ALA A 618 -6.74 10.32 -26.76
CA ALA A 618 -5.93 9.23 -26.23
C ALA A 618 -6.17 8.96 -24.72
N TYR A 619 -6.55 9.99 -23.96
CA TYR A 619 -6.90 9.89 -22.55
C TYR A 619 -8.38 9.63 -22.28
N GLY A 620 -9.20 9.38 -23.29
CA GLY A 620 -10.64 9.09 -23.13
C GLY A 620 -10.97 7.67 -22.64
N ASN A 621 -9.98 6.80 -22.51
CA ASN A 621 -10.11 5.44 -22.00
C ASN A 621 -10.25 5.42 -20.46
N PRO A 622 -10.82 4.35 -19.87
CA PRO A 622 -10.89 4.21 -18.42
C PRO A 622 -9.54 4.44 -17.73
N LEU A 623 -9.49 5.27 -16.67
CA LEU A 623 -8.25 5.52 -15.90
C LEU A 623 -7.73 4.26 -15.18
N THR A 624 -8.52 3.20 -15.11
CA THR A 624 -8.08 1.88 -14.66
C THR A 624 -7.15 1.19 -15.67
N GLY A 625 -7.05 1.67 -16.91
CA GLY A 625 -6.30 1.04 -17.99
C GLY A 625 -6.83 -0.34 -18.42
N SER A 626 -7.91 -0.82 -17.81
CA SER A 626 -8.43 -2.18 -18.00
C SER A 626 -9.13 -2.40 -19.35
N GLY A 627 -9.49 -1.30 -20.06
CA GLY A 627 -10.34 -1.35 -21.25
C GLY A 627 -11.82 -1.60 -20.91
N THR A 628 -12.55 -2.18 -21.84
CA THR A 628 -13.97 -2.58 -21.67
C THR A 628 -14.14 -4.07 -21.92
N GLU A 629 -15.22 -4.66 -21.40
CA GLU A 629 -15.55 -6.06 -21.71
C GLU A 629 -15.63 -6.29 -23.23
N ALA A 630 -16.24 -5.35 -23.94
CA ALA A 630 -16.41 -5.45 -25.39
C ALA A 630 -15.09 -5.33 -26.16
N SER A 631 -14.15 -4.49 -25.72
CA SER A 631 -12.83 -4.37 -26.35
C SER A 631 -11.95 -5.57 -26.02
N VAL A 632 -11.84 -5.93 -24.73
CA VAL A 632 -10.99 -7.04 -24.26
C VAL A 632 -11.46 -8.38 -24.81
N SER A 633 -12.78 -8.63 -24.91
CA SER A 633 -13.31 -9.87 -25.49
C SER A 633 -12.95 -10.07 -26.97
N LYS A 634 -12.68 -8.98 -27.69
CA LYS A 634 -12.30 -9.02 -29.11
C LYS A 634 -10.80 -9.05 -29.35
N LEU A 635 -10.00 -8.78 -28.31
CA LEU A 635 -8.55 -8.84 -28.43
C LEU A 635 -8.10 -10.23 -28.86
N THR A 636 -7.07 -10.23 -29.67
CA THR A 636 -6.37 -11.43 -30.12
C THR A 636 -4.92 -11.38 -29.61
N ARG A 637 -4.25 -12.52 -29.59
CA ARG A 637 -2.82 -12.62 -29.30
C ARG A 637 -2.00 -11.72 -30.24
N GLU A 638 -2.40 -11.69 -31.51
CA GLU A 638 -1.75 -10.89 -32.58
C GLU A 638 -1.80 -9.39 -32.30
N ASP A 639 -2.85 -8.91 -31.63
CA ASP A 639 -2.94 -7.50 -31.20
C ASP A 639 -1.85 -7.17 -30.18
N LEU A 640 -1.55 -8.08 -29.25
CA LEU A 640 -0.49 -7.90 -28.26
C LEU A 640 0.90 -7.95 -28.92
N VAL A 641 1.12 -8.90 -29.81
CA VAL A 641 2.36 -9.00 -30.61
C VAL A 641 2.57 -7.69 -31.40
N LYS A 642 1.53 -7.23 -32.09
CA LYS A 642 1.59 -5.98 -32.85
C LYS A 642 1.86 -4.78 -31.96
N PHE A 643 1.24 -4.72 -30.78
CA PHE A 643 1.48 -3.65 -29.81
C PHE A 643 2.93 -3.65 -29.33
N HIS A 644 3.47 -4.81 -28.94
CA HIS A 644 4.85 -4.96 -28.54
C HIS A 644 5.80 -4.56 -29.67
N ASP A 645 5.61 -5.08 -30.89
CA ASP A 645 6.44 -4.78 -32.07
C ASP A 645 6.40 -3.29 -32.45
N THR A 646 5.29 -2.60 -32.18
CA THR A 646 5.14 -1.17 -32.50
C THR A 646 5.81 -0.28 -31.46
N TRP A 647 5.62 -0.59 -30.16
CA TRP A 647 5.92 0.36 -29.09
C TRP A 647 7.18 0.03 -28.29
N PHE A 648 7.65 -1.23 -28.29
CA PHE A 648 8.87 -1.61 -27.57
C PHE A 648 10.09 -1.31 -28.44
N LYS A 649 10.52 -0.04 -28.44
CA LYS A 649 11.66 0.45 -29.23
C LYS A 649 12.73 1.04 -28.30
N PRO A 650 14.03 0.64 -28.45
CA PRO A 650 15.09 1.12 -27.56
C PRO A 650 15.31 2.62 -27.64
N ASN A 651 15.18 3.21 -28.82
CA ASN A 651 15.36 4.65 -29.03
C ASN A 651 14.21 5.51 -28.44
N ASP A 652 13.09 4.87 -28.06
CA ASP A 652 11.92 5.51 -27.42
C ASP A 652 11.74 5.03 -25.98
N ALA A 653 12.78 4.39 -25.44
CA ALA A 653 12.83 3.87 -24.09
C ALA A 653 13.96 4.50 -23.27
N THR A 654 13.79 4.47 -21.95
CA THR A 654 14.84 4.82 -20.98
C THR A 654 14.89 3.72 -19.92
N LEU A 655 16.07 3.19 -19.66
CA LEU A 655 16.35 2.28 -18.57
C LEU A 655 16.89 3.09 -17.39
N ILE A 656 16.13 3.17 -16.33
CA ILE A 656 16.51 3.79 -15.06
C ILE A 656 17.03 2.68 -14.16
N VAL A 657 18.17 2.91 -13.52
CA VAL A 657 18.81 1.96 -12.62
C VAL A 657 19.16 2.69 -11.33
N VAL A 658 18.78 2.10 -10.20
CA VAL A 658 19.19 2.59 -8.88
C VAL A 658 19.66 1.40 -8.05
N GLY A 659 20.84 1.49 -7.42
CA GLY A 659 21.31 0.45 -6.52
C GLY A 659 22.79 0.12 -6.64
N ASP A 660 23.17 -1.08 -6.13
CA ASP A 660 24.55 -1.50 -5.99
C ASP A 660 25.16 -2.02 -7.30
N THR A 661 25.38 -1.09 -8.22
CA THR A 661 26.10 -1.35 -9.48
C THR A 661 26.75 -0.06 -9.98
N THR A 662 27.58 -0.16 -11.01
CA THR A 662 28.23 0.99 -11.66
C THR A 662 27.93 1.01 -13.15
N LEU A 663 28.01 2.20 -13.77
CA LEU A 663 27.77 2.34 -15.21
C LEU A 663 28.82 1.55 -16.03
N SER A 664 30.05 1.47 -15.54
CA SER A 664 31.13 0.69 -16.15
C SER A 664 30.90 -0.83 -16.09
N GLU A 665 30.23 -1.30 -15.06
CA GLU A 665 29.79 -2.71 -14.93
C GLU A 665 28.60 -3.01 -15.84
N LEU A 666 27.59 -2.14 -15.83
CA LEU A 666 26.31 -2.38 -16.49
C LEU A 666 26.37 -2.23 -18.01
N THR A 667 27.04 -1.17 -18.51
CA THR A 667 26.99 -0.87 -19.95
C THR A 667 27.41 -2.03 -20.84
N PRO A 668 28.53 -2.73 -20.60
CA PRO A 668 28.92 -3.88 -21.43
C PRO A 668 27.94 -5.06 -21.35
N LYS A 669 27.29 -5.26 -20.17
CA LYS A 669 26.29 -6.32 -19.98
C LYS A 669 25.03 -6.00 -20.78
N LEU A 670 24.53 -4.76 -20.67
CA LEU A 670 23.34 -4.31 -21.38
C LEU A 670 23.55 -4.27 -22.90
N GLU A 671 24.69 -3.80 -23.39
CA GLU A 671 25.06 -3.85 -24.81
C GLU A 671 24.98 -5.29 -25.36
N LYS A 672 25.52 -6.26 -24.62
CA LYS A 672 25.48 -7.68 -25.02
C LYS A 672 24.07 -8.26 -24.98
N LEU A 673 23.30 -7.97 -23.94
CA LEU A 673 21.97 -8.57 -23.72
C LEU A 673 20.90 -7.98 -24.63
N LEU A 674 21.04 -6.70 -25.02
CA LEU A 674 20.06 -5.95 -25.80
C LEU A 674 20.50 -5.69 -27.24
N ASP A 675 21.56 -6.34 -27.72
CA ASP A 675 22.11 -6.16 -29.09
C ASP A 675 21.08 -6.41 -30.21
N GLY A 676 20.18 -7.39 -29.99
CA GLY A 676 19.13 -7.73 -30.97
C GLY A 676 17.93 -6.75 -30.99
N TRP A 677 17.84 -5.80 -30.03
CA TRP A 677 16.72 -4.88 -29.91
C TRP A 677 16.87 -3.67 -30.85
N LYS A 678 16.03 -3.63 -31.88
CA LYS A 678 16.18 -2.66 -32.98
C LYS A 678 15.39 -1.39 -32.74
N ALA A 679 16.03 -0.26 -33.00
CA ALA A 679 15.39 1.05 -33.05
C ALA A 679 14.29 1.11 -34.13
N GLY A 680 13.31 1.98 -33.94
CA GLY A 680 12.19 2.16 -34.86
C GLY A 680 11.36 3.40 -34.55
N GLU A 681 10.42 3.73 -35.41
CA GLU A 681 9.47 4.82 -35.23
C GLU A 681 8.24 4.32 -34.45
N THR A 682 7.75 5.11 -33.50
CA THR A 682 6.50 4.89 -32.79
C THR A 682 5.41 5.86 -33.24
N PRO A 683 4.13 5.47 -33.24
CA PRO A 683 3.04 6.36 -33.63
C PRO A 683 2.89 7.53 -32.66
N LYS A 684 2.54 8.70 -33.18
CA LYS A 684 2.32 9.89 -32.33
C LYS A 684 0.90 9.91 -31.78
N LYS A 685 0.78 9.80 -30.46
CA LYS A 685 -0.51 9.82 -29.74
C LYS A 685 -1.20 11.20 -29.85
N ASN A 686 -2.53 11.20 -30.01
CA ASN A 686 -3.34 12.40 -29.95
C ASN A 686 -3.63 12.79 -28.50
N ILE A 687 -2.74 13.55 -27.89
CA ILE A 687 -2.87 14.17 -26.57
C ILE A 687 -3.07 15.70 -26.69
N GLY A 688 -3.69 16.14 -27.77
CA GLY A 688 -3.96 17.54 -28.03
C GLY A 688 -4.86 18.18 -26.97
N ALA A 689 -4.79 19.50 -26.85
CA ALA A 689 -5.62 20.20 -25.88
C ALA A 689 -7.12 20.05 -26.18
N VAL A 690 -7.89 19.82 -25.14
CA VAL A 690 -9.37 19.85 -25.17
C VAL A 690 -9.87 21.14 -24.54
N GLU A 691 -11.03 21.60 -24.99
CA GLU A 691 -11.68 22.78 -24.45
C GLU A 691 -12.42 22.46 -23.15
N TYR A 692 -12.48 23.43 -22.24
CA TYR A 692 -13.28 23.32 -21.04
C TYR A 692 -14.77 23.24 -21.38
N ARG A 693 -15.51 22.45 -20.59
CA ARG A 693 -16.97 22.40 -20.75
C ARG A 693 -17.58 23.78 -20.49
N PRO A 694 -18.58 24.18 -21.27
CA PRO A 694 -19.19 25.50 -21.09
C PRO A 694 -20.11 25.59 -19.87
N LYS A 695 -20.51 24.44 -19.28
CA LYS A 695 -21.41 24.33 -18.12
C LYS A 695 -21.13 23.06 -17.34
N PRO A 696 -21.37 23.06 -16.03
CA PRO A 696 -21.21 21.86 -15.21
C PRO A 696 -22.28 20.83 -15.55
N VAL A 697 -21.94 19.56 -15.36
CA VAL A 697 -22.83 18.42 -15.58
C VAL A 697 -22.67 17.45 -14.40
N VAL A 698 -23.79 16.93 -13.90
CA VAL A 698 -23.81 15.92 -12.85
C VAL A 698 -24.24 14.57 -13.45
N TYR A 699 -23.44 13.56 -13.28
CA TYR A 699 -23.75 12.19 -13.69
C TYR A 699 -23.97 11.32 -12.45
N ILE A 700 -25.08 10.60 -12.38
CA ILE A 700 -25.31 9.57 -11.37
C ILE A 700 -25.15 8.20 -12.02
N LEU A 701 -24.31 7.37 -11.41
CA LEU A 701 -24.20 5.95 -11.66
C LEU A 701 -24.93 5.23 -10.51
N ASP A 702 -25.98 4.49 -10.85
CA ASP A 702 -26.82 3.86 -9.85
C ASP A 702 -26.15 2.62 -9.24
N ARG A 703 -26.07 2.60 -7.90
CA ARG A 703 -25.67 1.45 -7.11
C ARG A 703 -26.71 1.21 -6.00
N PRO A 704 -27.76 0.46 -6.27
CA PRO A 704 -28.84 0.25 -5.32
C PRO A 704 -28.33 -0.32 -4.00
N GLY A 705 -28.83 0.23 -2.89
CA GLY A 705 -28.46 -0.18 -1.54
C GLY A 705 -27.08 0.29 -1.07
N ALA A 706 -26.35 1.12 -1.83
CA ALA A 706 -25.06 1.66 -1.36
C ALA A 706 -25.22 2.47 -0.08
N LEU A 707 -24.33 2.26 0.89
CA LEU A 707 -24.30 3.01 2.15
C LEU A 707 -23.48 4.28 2.05
N GLN A 708 -22.56 4.32 1.09
CA GLN A 708 -21.77 5.48 0.75
C GLN A 708 -22.01 5.85 -0.72
N SER A 709 -21.98 7.14 -0.99
CA SER A 709 -21.82 7.68 -2.33
C SER A 709 -20.36 8.01 -2.57
N VAL A 710 -19.81 7.62 -3.72
CA VAL A 710 -18.51 8.10 -4.18
C VAL A 710 -18.73 9.31 -5.09
N ILE A 711 -18.18 10.45 -4.70
CA ILE A 711 -18.22 11.68 -5.47
C ILE A 711 -16.85 11.86 -6.14
N LEU A 712 -16.83 11.96 -7.47
CA LEU A 712 -15.75 12.57 -8.21
C LEU A 712 -16.22 13.91 -8.77
N ALA A 713 -15.47 14.97 -8.50
CA ALA A 713 -15.68 16.28 -9.12
C ALA A 713 -14.39 16.70 -9.78
N GLY A 714 -14.41 17.02 -11.07
CA GLY A 714 -13.15 17.44 -11.67
C GLY A 714 -13.28 18.02 -13.05
N GLU A 715 -12.14 18.45 -13.53
CA GLU A 715 -11.96 19.12 -14.80
C GLU A 715 -10.56 18.91 -15.37
N ILE A 716 -10.32 19.49 -16.54
CA ILE A 716 -9.02 19.49 -17.21
C ILE A 716 -8.09 20.53 -16.57
N ALA A 717 -6.88 20.12 -16.25
CA ALA A 717 -5.78 20.96 -15.74
C ALA A 717 -4.59 20.97 -16.71
N PRO A 718 -3.63 21.89 -16.53
CA PRO A 718 -2.39 21.89 -17.32
C PRO A 718 -1.64 20.55 -17.22
N PRO A 719 -0.80 20.20 -18.22
CA PRO A 719 0.05 19.02 -18.16
C PRO A 719 1.03 19.09 -16.99
N LYS A 720 1.60 17.95 -16.56
CA LYS A 720 2.59 17.89 -15.48
C LYS A 720 3.79 18.79 -15.74
N ASN A 721 4.31 18.78 -16.94
CA ASN A 721 5.38 19.70 -17.33
C ASN A 721 4.81 21.07 -17.73
N ASN A 722 4.62 21.94 -16.76
CA ASN A 722 4.20 23.32 -16.94
C ASN A 722 4.99 24.24 -15.98
N PRO A 723 5.18 25.54 -16.32
CA PRO A 723 6.01 26.45 -15.52
C PRO A 723 5.48 26.72 -14.11
N ASP A 724 4.16 26.58 -13.90
CA ASP A 724 3.51 26.86 -12.61
C ASP A 724 3.26 25.59 -11.79
N GLU A 725 3.80 24.44 -12.18
CA GLU A 725 3.51 23.14 -11.60
C GLU A 725 3.61 23.14 -10.07
N ILE A 726 4.71 23.62 -9.52
CA ILE A 726 4.91 23.64 -8.07
C ILE A 726 3.85 24.52 -7.38
N ALA A 727 3.48 25.65 -7.99
CA ALA A 727 2.41 26.49 -7.44
C ALA A 727 1.04 25.80 -7.50
N LEU A 728 0.77 25.03 -8.56
CA LEU A 728 -0.49 24.27 -8.70
C LEU A 728 -0.56 23.13 -7.67
N GLU A 729 0.51 22.38 -7.47
CA GLU A 729 0.57 21.30 -6.48
C GLU A 729 0.47 21.86 -5.05
N THR A 730 1.22 22.92 -4.72
CA THR A 730 1.16 23.57 -3.41
C THR A 730 -0.24 24.15 -3.14
N MET A 731 -0.88 24.74 -4.13
CA MET A 731 -2.27 25.20 -4.04
C MET A 731 -3.24 24.02 -3.82
N ASN A 732 -3.04 22.92 -4.54
CA ASN A 732 -3.84 21.71 -4.36
C ASN A 732 -3.65 21.14 -2.94
N ASN A 733 -2.44 21.17 -2.38
CA ASN A 733 -2.16 20.72 -1.02
C ASN A 733 -2.87 21.59 0.04
N ILE A 734 -3.19 22.85 -0.27
CA ILE A 734 -4.08 23.68 0.57
C ILE A 734 -5.53 23.23 0.41
N LEU A 735 -5.98 22.92 -0.81
CA LEU A 735 -7.39 22.64 -1.11
C LEU A 735 -7.81 21.23 -0.68
N GLY A 736 -7.05 20.20 -1.06
CA GLY A 736 -7.42 18.80 -0.80
C GLY A 736 -6.28 17.79 -0.95
N GLY A 737 -5.04 18.20 -1.23
CA GLY A 737 -3.92 17.29 -1.49
C GLY A 737 -3.29 16.69 -0.23
N ASN A 738 -3.43 17.35 0.91
CA ASN A 738 -2.91 16.89 2.20
C ASN A 738 -4.05 16.48 3.14
N PHE A 739 -3.72 15.71 4.16
CA PHE A 739 -4.69 15.33 5.20
C PHE A 739 -5.34 16.53 5.86
N GLY A 740 -4.56 17.55 6.23
CA GLY A 740 -5.03 18.80 6.82
C GLY A 740 -5.56 19.83 5.82
N ALA A 741 -5.86 19.45 4.58
CA ALA A 741 -6.37 20.34 3.54
C ALA A 741 -7.88 20.63 3.71
N ARG A 742 -8.37 21.73 3.12
CA ARG A 742 -9.73 22.27 3.33
C ARG A 742 -10.83 21.26 3.10
N ILE A 743 -10.80 20.51 1.98
CA ILE A 743 -11.85 19.55 1.62
C ILE A 743 -11.93 18.41 2.64
N ASN A 744 -10.79 17.88 3.03
CA ASN A 744 -10.72 16.81 4.05
C ASN A 744 -11.15 17.36 5.42
N MET A 745 -10.63 18.51 5.80
CA MET A 745 -11.02 19.17 7.04
C MET A 745 -12.52 19.45 7.11
N ASN A 746 -13.12 19.87 5.99
CA ASN A 746 -14.57 20.12 5.91
C ASN A 746 -15.37 18.81 6.02
N LEU A 747 -15.14 17.86 5.09
CA LEU A 747 -16.00 16.67 4.98
C LEU A 747 -15.69 15.59 6.03
N ARG A 748 -14.43 15.43 6.40
CA ARG A 748 -14.00 14.46 7.40
C ARG A 748 -14.04 15.03 8.80
N GLU A 749 -13.32 16.13 9.04
CA GLU A 749 -13.05 16.63 10.39
C GLU A 749 -14.17 17.49 10.97
N ASP A 750 -14.79 18.37 10.15
CA ASP A 750 -15.89 19.23 10.62
C ASP A 750 -17.26 18.56 10.53
N LYS A 751 -17.51 17.81 9.47
CA LYS A 751 -18.84 17.26 9.16
C LYS A 751 -18.97 15.77 9.45
N HIS A 752 -17.85 15.03 9.48
CA HIS A 752 -17.82 13.58 9.72
C HIS A 752 -18.67 12.77 8.73
N TRP A 753 -18.72 13.24 7.49
CA TRP A 753 -19.50 12.60 6.43
C TRP A 753 -18.66 11.66 5.56
N SER A 754 -17.33 11.69 5.73
CA SER A 754 -16.35 10.92 4.97
C SER A 754 -15.24 10.36 5.88
N TYR A 755 -14.63 9.25 5.49
CA TYR A 755 -13.36 8.78 6.09
C TYR A 755 -12.16 9.58 5.58
N GLY A 756 -12.25 10.09 4.36
CA GLY A 756 -11.24 10.96 3.77
C GLY A 756 -11.74 11.51 2.44
N ALA A 757 -11.45 12.76 2.21
CA ALA A 757 -11.74 13.43 0.95
C ALA A 757 -10.50 14.20 0.50
N SER A 758 -10.15 14.08 -0.77
CA SER A 758 -8.91 14.65 -1.30
C SER A 758 -9.11 15.31 -2.66
N SER A 759 -8.16 16.12 -3.07
CA SER A 759 -8.00 16.52 -4.45
C SER A 759 -6.59 16.22 -4.94
N PHE A 760 -6.46 15.87 -6.20
CA PHE A 760 -5.19 15.53 -6.81
C PHE A 760 -5.21 15.76 -8.32
N PHE A 761 -4.03 15.87 -8.89
CA PHE A 761 -3.82 15.79 -10.32
C PHE A 761 -3.53 14.34 -10.70
N PHE A 762 -4.20 13.85 -11.72
CA PHE A 762 -3.84 12.56 -12.34
C PHE A 762 -2.80 12.83 -13.42
N ASP A 763 -1.53 12.77 -13.04
CA ASP A 763 -0.42 13.23 -13.85
C ASP A 763 -0.39 12.66 -15.25
N ALA A 764 -0.09 13.54 -16.25
CA ALA A 764 -0.02 13.20 -17.64
C ALA A 764 0.87 14.19 -18.44
N ARG A 765 1.36 13.73 -19.59
CA ARG A 765 2.14 14.55 -20.54
C ARG A 765 1.29 15.59 -21.24
N GLY A 766 0.02 15.29 -21.51
CA GLY A 766 -0.97 16.24 -22.00
C GLY A 766 -1.73 16.93 -20.88
N GLN A 767 -2.80 17.65 -21.22
CA GLN A 767 -3.73 18.14 -20.19
C GLN A 767 -4.22 16.97 -19.34
N ARG A 768 -4.19 17.14 -18.01
CA ARG A 768 -4.47 16.07 -17.04
C ARG A 768 -5.75 16.36 -16.26
N PRO A 769 -6.43 15.33 -15.69
CA PRO A 769 -7.54 15.56 -14.80
C PRO A 769 -7.08 16.16 -13.47
N PHE A 770 -7.75 17.21 -13.02
CA PHE A 770 -7.80 17.62 -11.62
C PHE A 770 -9.07 17.02 -11.01
N ILE A 771 -8.95 16.26 -9.96
CA ILE A 771 -10.03 15.46 -9.38
C ILE A 771 -10.14 15.73 -7.90
N VAL A 772 -11.37 16.05 -7.42
CA VAL A 772 -11.77 15.85 -6.03
C VAL A 772 -12.41 14.48 -5.92
N PHE A 773 -11.98 13.73 -4.93
CA PHE A 773 -12.47 12.42 -4.57
C PHE A 773 -13.03 12.45 -3.14
N ALA A 774 -14.30 12.08 -2.98
CA ALA A 774 -14.95 12.07 -1.68
C ALA A 774 -15.94 10.89 -1.56
N PRO A 775 -15.57 9.81 -0.84
CA PRO A 775 -16.54 8.80 -0.41
C PRO A 775 -17.27 9.32 0.82
N VAL A 776 -18.60 9.46 0.73
CA VAL A 776 -19.43 10.08 1.77
C VAL A 776 -20.64 9.21 2.12
N GLN A 777 -21.18 9.39 3.31
CA GLN A 777 -22.42 8.72 3.71
C GLN A 777 -23.54 9.04 2.71
N THR A 778 -24.34 8.04 2.33
CA THR A 778 -25.39 8.19 1.30
C THR A 778 -26.41 9.28 1.65
N ASP A 779 -26.81 9.39 2.93
CA ASP A 779 -27.74 10.41 3.42
C ASP A 779 -27.11 11.82 3.52
N LYS A 780 -25.80 11.94 3.28
CA LYS A 780 -25.05 13.21 3.24
C LYS A 780 -24.52 13.57 1.86
N THR A 781 -24.91 12.83 0.83
CA THR A 781 -24.46 13.08 -0.54
C THR A 781 -24.76 14.50 -1.00
N LYS A 782 -25.98 14.98 -0.77
CA LYS A 782 -26.40 16.36 -1.13
C LYS A 782 -25.52 17.40 -0.45
N GLU A 783 -25.42 17.32 0.87
CA GLU A 783 -24.64 18.26 1.67
C GLU A 783 -23.16 18.24 1.30
N SER A 784 -22.60 17.07 1.01
CA SER A 784 -21.19 16.93 0.63
C SER A 784 -20.91 17.57 -0.74
N LEU A 785 -21.79 17.39 -1.71
CA LEU A 785 -21.69 18.08 -3.00
C LEU A 785 -21.71 19.61 -2.82
N ALA A 786 -22.62 20.13 -1.96
CA ALA A 786 -22.70 21.56 -1.67
C ALA A 786 -21.43 22.08 -0.96
N GLU A 787 -20.85 21.34 -0.04
CA GLU A 787 -19.62 21.75 0.66
C GLU A 787 -18.40 21.71 -0.27
N ILE A 788 -18.27 20.72 -1.16
CA ILE A 788 -17.21 20.69 -2.18
C ILE A 788 -17.31 21.91 -3.10
N ASP A 789 -18.50 22.23 -3.64
CA ASP A 789 -18.72 23.43 -4.47
C ASP A 789 -18.39 24.72 -3.70
N LYS A 790 -18.75 24.77 -2.43
CA LYS A 790 -18.47 25.89 -1.54
C LYS A 790 -16.94 26.06 -1.29
N GLU A 791 -16.18 25.00 -1.09
CA GLU A 791 -14.73 25.10 -0.97
C GLU A 791 -14.07 25.55 -2.29
N PHE A 792 -14.54 25.07 -3.43
CA PHE A 792 -14.11 25.52 -4.74
C PHE A 792 -14.39 27.02 -4.97
N ARG A 793 -15.59 27.46 -4.68
CA ARG A 793 -15.94 28.88 -4.80
C ARG A 793 -15.25 29.71 -3.70
N GLY A 794 -15.08 29.13 -2.53
CA GLY A 794 -14.40 29.76 -1.39
C GLY A 794 -12.96 30.14 -1.71
N ILE A 795 -12.16 29.21 -2.23
CA ILE A 795 -10.75 29.45 -2.54
C ILE A 795 -10.55 30.51 -3.63
N LEU A 796 -11.54 30.68 -4.51
CA LEU A 796 -11.53 31.68 -5.57
C LEU A 796 -11.96 33.09 -5.09
N GLY A 797 -12.60 33.22 -3.94
CA GLY A 797 -13.19 34.48 -3.54
C GLY A 797 -13.33 34.68 -2.02
N ALA A 798 -14.34 34.10 -1.38
CA ALA A 798 -14.69 34.40 0.02
C ALA A 798 -13.68 33.86 1.05
N LYS A 799 -12.94 32.83 0.70
CA LYS A 799 -11.91 32.19 1.54
C LYS A 799 -10.63 31.96 0.72
N PRO A 800 -9.90 33.01 0.30
CA PRO A 800 -8.67 32.85 -0.46
C PRO A 800 -7.62 32.07 0.38
N PRO A 801 -6.55 31.52 -0.25
CA PRO A 801 -5.44 30.92 0.47
C PRO A 801 -4.84 31.89 1.48
N THR A 802 -4.50 31.41 2.67
CA THR A 802 -3.90 32.23 3.73
C THR A 802 -2.39 32.03 3.82
N ALA A 803 -1.70 32.96 4.45
CA ALA A 803 -0.25 32.82 4.69
C ALA A 803 0.06 31.64 5.63
N GLU A 804 -0.84 31.31 6.57
CA GLU A 804 -0.68 30.20 7.48
C GLU A 804 -0.79 28.85 6.74
N GLU A 805 -1.80 28.70 5.89
CA GLU A 805 -1.97 27.49 5.06
C GLU A 805 -0.77 27.30 4.13
N LEU A 806 -0.31 28.36 3.48
CA LEU A 806 0.87 28.31 2.62
C LEU A 806 2.11 27.91 3.43
N ALA A 807 2.35 28.51 4.58
CA ALA A 807 3.50 28.19 5.42
C ALA A 807 3.47 26.72 5.90
N LYS A 808 2.30 26.21 6.28
CA LYS A 808 2.12 24.79 6.64
C LYS A 808 2.49 23.88 5.47
N VAL A 809 1.96 24.15 4.28
CA VAL A 809 2.21 23.32 3.09
C VAL A 809 3.66 23.42 2.64
N GLN A 810 4.25 24.63 2.64
CA GLN A 810 5.67 24.81 2.33
C GLN A 810 6.57 24.02 3.30
N ALA A 811 6.25 24.03 4.59
CA ALA A 811 6.97 23.26 5.59
C ALA A 811 6.86 21.76 5.30
N ASN A 812 5.65 21.22 5.15
CA ASN A 812 5.43 19.80 4.85
C ASN A 812 6.16 19.37 3.55
N GLU A 813 5.94 20.06 2.43
CA GLU A 813 6.54 19.71 1.14
C GLU A 813 8.07 19.76 1.14
N THR A 814 8.68 20.63 1.95
CA THR A 814 10.14 20.78 1.95
C THR A 814 10.83 19.93 3.03
N LEU A 815 10.17 19.69 4.16
CA LEU A 815 10.73 18.91 5.27
C LEU A 815 10.54 17.40 5.08
N SER A 816 9.49 16.98 4.35
CA SER A 816 9.26 15.56 4.03
C SER A 816 10.16 15.01 2.92
N LEU A 817 10.86 15.88 2.14
CA LEU A 817 11.71 15.44 1.03
C LEU A 817 12.76 14.39 1.41
N PRO A 818 13.48 14.49 2.54
CA PRO A 818 14.44 13.46 2.92
C PRO A 818 13.80 12.08 3.08
N GLY A 819 12.67 11.99 3.80
CA GLY A 819 11.95 10.73 3.99
C GLY A 819 11.34 10.18 2.68
N SER A 820 10.78 11.06 1.84
CA SER A 820 10.19 10.64 0.56
C SER A 820 11.21 10.25 -0.53
N ARG A 821 12.50 10.12 -0.20
CA ARG A 821 13.60 9.70 -1.10
C ARG A 821 14.57 8.74 -0.38
N GLU A 822 14.11 8.06 0.64
CA GLU A 822 14.91 7.15 1.43
C GLU A 822 15.32 5.92 0.62
N THR A 823 14.39 5.23 0.01
CA THR A 823 14.60 3.92 -0.60
C THR A 823 15.08 3.98 -2.06
N ILE A 824 15.67 2.89 -2.54
CA ILE A 824 16.03 2.70 -3.95
C ILE A 824 14.80 2.91 -4.85
N ASN A 825 13.63 2.39 -4.44
CA ASN A 825 12.40 2.50 -5.21
C ASN A 825 11.90 3.95 -5.31
N GLU A 826 11.97 4.74 -4.25
CA GLU A 826 11.55 6.15 -4.25
C GLU A 826 12.47 7.02 -5.10
N VAL A 827 13.78 6.78 -5.04
CA VAL A 827 14.75 7.43 -5.94
C VAL A 827 14.46 7.05 -7.40
N GLY A 828 14.22 5.76 -7.67
CA GLY A 828 13.87 5.27 -9.00
C GLY A 828 12.59 5.89 -9.56
N ASN A 829 11.54 5.98 -8.75
CA ASN A 829 10.28 6.64 -9.12
C ASN A 829 10.49 8.13 -9.42
N SER A 830 11.29 8.83 -8.60
CA SER A 830 11.61 10.25 -8.83
C SER A 830 12.35 10.46 -10.16
N ILE A 831 13.31 9.60 -10.50
CA ILE A 831 14.00 9.64 -11.80
C ILE A 831 13.00 9.29 -12.92
N GLY A 832 12.08 8.35 -12.67
CA GLY A 832 11.00 7.99 -13.58
C GLY A 832 10.12 9.18 -13.96
N GLU A 833 9.74 10.00 -13.00
CA GLU A 833 8.98 11.24 -13.24
C GLU A 833 9.78 12.25 -14.08
N LEU A 834 11.09 12.43 -13.81
CA LEU A 834 11.93 13.31 -14.63
C LEU A 834 11.91 12.88 -16.10
N VAL A 835 12.00 11.58 -16.36
CA VAL A 835 11.97 10.99 -17.69
C VAL A 835 10.58 11.08 -18.32
N GLU A 836 9.55 10.68 -17.59
CA GLU A 836 8.18 10.59 -18.08
C GLU A 836 7.66 11.95 -18.54
N TYR A 837 7.87 12.97 -17.73
CA TYR A 837 7.34 14.31 -17.99
C TYR A 837 8.38 15.27 -18.60
N GLY A 838 9.61 14.81 -18.85
CA GLY A 838 10.68 15.62 -19.42
C GLY A 838 11.10 16.77 -18.51
N LEU A 839 11.13 16.54 -17.20
CA LEU A 839 11.59 17.50 -16.21
C LEU A 839 13.13 17.58 -16.20
N PRO A 840 13.75 18.71 -15.81
CA PRO A 840 15.20 18.82 -15.74
C PRO A 840 15.80 17.97 -14.63
N ASP A 841 17.05 17.51 -14.79
CA ASP A 841 17.73 16.63 -13.82
C ASP A 841 17.84 17.25 -12.40
N ASP A 842 17.94 18.56 -12.32
CA ASP A 842 18.03 19.34 -11.09
C ASP A 842 16.67 19.78 -10.52
N TYR A 843 15.58 19.19 -11.03
CA TYR A 843 14.22 19.56 -10.63
C TYR A 843 14.02 19.43 -9.11
N TYR A 844 14.43 18.29 -8.53
CA TYR A 844 14.29 18.03 -7.11
C TYR A 844 15.33 18.79 -6.26
N ASP A 845 16.54 19.04 -6.77
CA ASP A 845 17.53 19.88 -6.09
C ASP A 845 17.04 21.32 -5.90
N LYS A 846 16.24 21.81 -6.84
CA LYS A 846 15.65 23.16 -6.81
C LYS A 846 14.25 23.18 -6.17
N TYR A 847 13.62 22.04 -5.98
CA TYR A 847 12.22 21.93 -5.57
C TYR A 847 11.95 22.70 -4.27
N ALA A 848 12.67 22.38 -3.21
CA ALA A 848 12.49 23.02 -1.90
C ALA A 848 12.66 24.53 -1.95
N GLY A 849 13.66 25.03 -2.69
CA GLY A 849 13.87 26.47 -2.89
C GLY A 849 12.70 27.14 -3.64
N ARG A 850 12.17 26.48 -4.66
CA ARG A 850 11.00 26.98 -5.44
C ARG A 850 9.73 26.97 -4.59
N VAL A 851 9.50 25.92 -3.80
CA VAL A 851 8.35 25.85 -2.89
C VAL A 851 8.42 27.00 -1.86
N ARG A 852 9.56 27.18 -1.21
CA ARG A 852 9.75 28.27 -0.21
C ARG A 852 9.60 29.68 -0.80
N ALA A 853 9.82 29.85 -2.10
CA ALA A 853 9.68 31.12 -2.78
C ALA A 853 8.23 31.48 -3.15
N LEU A 854 7.30 30.53 -3.05
CA LEU A 854 5.89 30.76 -3.38
C LEU A 854 5.24 31.74 -2.41
N THR A 855 4.33 32.54 -2.93
CA THR A 855 3.55 33.53 -2.21
C THR A 855 2.06 33.21 -2.18
N VAL A 856 1.29 33.81 -1.32
CA VAL A 856 -0.19 33.69 -1.32
C VAL A 856 -0.78 34.10 -2.69
N SER A 857 -0.20 35.08 -3.35
CA SER A 857 -0.62 35.50 -4.69
C SER A 857 -0.43 34.39 -5.75
N ASP A 858 0.62 33.56 -5.61
CA ASP A 858 0.84 32.40 -6.49
C ASP A 858 -0.23 31.33 -6.25
N MET A 859 -0.64 31.14 -5.00
CA MET A 859 -1.74 30.22 -4.63
C MET A 859 -3.07 30.70 -5.21
N GLU A 860 -3.40 31.99 -5.12
CA GLU A 860 -4.60 32.57 -5.72
C GLU A 860 -4.60 32.43 -7.25
N THR A 861 -3.44 32.62 -7.87
CA THR A 861 -3.26 32.48 -9.31
C THR A 861 -3.41 31.01 -9.74
N GLY A 862 -2.80 30.09 -9.00
CA GLY A 862 -2.93 28.65 -9.19
C GLY A 862 -4.39 28.20 -9.05
N ALA A 863 -5.10 28.65 -8.02
CA ALA A 863 -6.50 28.35 -7.83
C ALA A 863 -7.38 28.82 -9.01
N LYS A 864 -7.20 30.05 -9.48
CA LYS A 864 -7.92 30.58 -10.66
C LYS A 864 -7.59 29.84 -11.96
N ARG A 865 -6.40 29.22 -12.03
CA ARG A 865 -5.97 28.47 -13.21
C ARG A 865 -6.55 27.08 -13.28
N VAL A 866 -6.84 26.44 -12.15
CA VAL A 866 -7.29 25.05 -12.07
C VAL A 866 -8.73 24.94 -11.57
N VAL A 867 -9.11 25.66 -10.51
CA VAL A 867 -10.43 25.51 -9.90
C VAL A 867 -11.48 26.28 -10.70
N ARG A 868 -12.37 25.56 -11.40
CA ARG A 868 -13.44 26.14 -12.24
C ARG A 868 -14.79 25.52 -11.94
N PRO A 869 -15.47 25.94 -10.86
CA PRO A 869 -16.71 25.32 -10.42
C PRO A 869 -17.83 25.33 -11.48
N ASP A 870 -17.79 26.28 -12.41
CA ASP A 870 -18.80 26.41 -13.47
C ASP A 870 -18.50 25.54 -14.73
N ASN A 871 -17.44 24.71 -14.69
CA ASN A 871 -17.05 23.81 -15.78
C ASN A 871 -16.96 22.32 -15.34
N LEU A 872 -17.27 22.02 -14.07
CA LEU A 872 -17.03 20.72 -13.46
C LEU A 872 -17.86 19.59 -14.08
N VAL A 873 -17.22 18.45 -14.20
CA VAL A 873 -17.88 17.15 -14.35
C VAL A 873 -18.00 16.52 -12.97
N TRP A 874 -19.22 16.30 -12.53
CA TRP A 874 -19.53 15.57 -11.32
C TRP A 874 -19.94 14.15 -11.68
N VAL A 875 -19.35 13.17 -11.06
CA VAL A 875 -19.74 11.75 -11.13
C VAL A 875 -20.06 11.29 -9.73
N VAL A 876 -21.30 10.87 -9.50
CA VAL A 876 -21.77 10.38 -8.22
C VAL A 876 -22.19 8.93 -8.37
N VAL A 877 -21.46 8.01 -7.74
CA VAL A 877 -21.80 6.60 -7.67
C VAL A 877 -22.50 6.33 -6.34
N GLY A 878 -23.77 5.97 -6.35
CA GLY A 878 -24.55 5.77 -5.13
C GLY A 878 -25.95 5.23 -5.36
N ASP A 879 -26.71 5.05 -4.29
CA ASP A 879 -28.12 4.61 -4.35
C ASP A 879 -29.00 5.73 -4.91
N ARG A 880 -29.26 5.64 -6.23
CA ARG A 880 -30.03 6.67 -6.95
C ARG A 880 -31.35 6.99 -6.27
N ALA A 881 -32.07 5.97 -5.79
CA ALA A 881 -33.37 6.16 -5.15
C ALA A 881 -33.30 7.06 -3.90
N LYS A 882 -32.14 7.08 -3.24
CA LYS A 882 -31.91 7.89 -2.03
C LYS A 882 -31.33 9.27 -2.34
N ILE A 883 -30.44 9.36 -3.35
CA ILE A 883 -29.65 10.59 -3.56
C ILE A 883 -30.20 11.50 -4.66
N GLU A 884 -30.93 11.00 -5.65
CA GLU A 884 -31.33 11.78 -6.84
C GLU A 884 -32.10 13.07 -6.47
N ALA A 885 -33.06 13.00 -5.57
CA ALA A 885 -33.87 14.18 -5.18
C ALA A 885 -32.98 15.29 -4.59
N GLY A 886 -32.09 14.95 -3.65
CA GLY A 886 -31.15 15.88 -3.03
C GLY A 886 -30.15 16.48 -4.00
N VAL A 887 -29.59 15.65 -4.91
CA VAL A 887 -28.66 16.11 -5.95
C VAL A 887 -29.35 17.09 -6.90
N ARG A 888 -30.61 16.81 -7.29
CA ARG A 888 -31.39 17.65 -8.18
C ARG A 888 -31.72 19.03 -7.56
N GLU A 889 -32.00 19.06 -6.26
CA GLU A 889 -32.27 20.32 -5.51
C GLU A 889 -31.07 21.28 -5.51
N LEU A 890 -29.84 20.78 -5.57
CA LEU A 890 -28.64 21.61 -5.56
C LEU A 890 -28.43 22.41 -6.85
N ASN A 891 -29.02 21.97 -7.94
CA ASN A 891 -28.94 22.64 -9.25
C ASN A 891 -27.46 22.92 -9.67
N LEU A 892 -26.55 22.02 -9.36
CA LEU A 892 -25.11 22.14 -9.69
C LEU A 892 -24.82 22.03 -11.19
N GLY A 893 -25.79 21.58 -12.00
CA GLY A 893 -25.66 21.42 -13.44
C GLY A 893 -26.73 20.50 -14.03
N GLU A 894 -26.65 20.20 -15.31
CA GLU A 894 -27.55 19.25 -15.98
C GLU A 894 -27.36 17.85 -15.36
N LEU A 895 -28.44 17.25 -14.84
CA LEU A 895 -28.39 15.91 -14.23
C LEU A 895 -28.66 14.83 -15.31
N LYS A 896 -27.70 13.88 -15.39
CA LYS A 896 -27.73 12.73 -16.32
C LYS A 896 -27.49 11.42 -15.57
N PHE A 897 -27.88 10.32 -16.21
CA PHE A 897 -27.71 8.96 -15.66
C PHE A 897 -26.88 8.12 -16.63
N LEU A 898 -25.94 7.37 -16.08
CA LEU A 898 -25.06 6.50 -16.83
C LEU A 898 -25.04 5.09 -16.23
N ASP A 899 -24.83 4.11 -17.09
CA ASP A 899 -24.42 2.78 -16.65
C ASP A 899 -22.91 2.74 -16.33
N ALA A 900 -22.42 1.62 -15.84
CA ALA A 900 -21.00 1.46 -15.47
C ALA A 900 -20.02 1.43 -16.67
N ASP A 901 -20.55 1.44 -17.90
CA ASP A 901 -19.80 1.62 -19.14
C ASP A 901 -19.87 3.05 -19.68
N GLY A 902 -20.51 3.97 -18.95
CA GLY A 902 -20.66 5.38 -19.34
C GLY A 902 -21.75 5.64 -20.40
N LYS A 903 -22.64 4.67 -20.64
CA LYS A 903 -23.75 4.85 -21.58
C LYS A 903 -24.94 5.49 -20.87
N PRO A 904 -25.63 6.44 -21.54
CA PRO A 904 -26.86 7.01 -21.00
C PRO A 904 -27.95 5.95 -20.75
N ILE A 905 -28.67 6.09 -19.60
CA ILE A 905 -29.80 5.26 -19.20
C ILE A 905 -31.02 6.07 -18.87
#